data_cbfcac19453e8a027c936297eb268d42
#
_entry.id   cbfcac19453e8a027c936297eb268d42
#
_cell.length_a   1.000
_cell.length_b   1.000
_cell.length_c   1.000
_cell.angle_alpha   90.00
_cell.angle_beta   90.00
_cell.angle_gamma   90.00
#
_symmetry.space_group_name_H-M   'P 1'
#
loop_
_entity.id
_entity.type
_entity.pdbx_description
1 polymer ?
#
loop_
_entity_poly.entity_id
_entity_poly.type
_entity_poly.pdbx_seq_one_letter_code
_entity_poly.pdbx_strand_id
1 'polypeptide(L)'
;MTVIVSLDIETTGLDEDRDAIIEIGAVKFKNGRKEDEYTVLLNPGKRIPEHITKLTGIDDAMVRDAPRLREIEHELTAFVGDAPILGHNVKFDIGFLRKAGLFLYHQTLDTYELASALMPNASRYNLGSLAQQLNILLPATHRALDDARVTHACYIKLVEMAQELPLETLQQIAELSQMTPWDAGWVFEQALSLRLKDGIQAKRIPAAKRSTGRIDSARQNLPPLDPAADITPLNAEEVASILEYGGPFSQYFQAYEHRPEQVDMLRAVTDSLSQGQHLLVEAGTGVGKSFAYLIPAALFAMQNNTRVVISTNTINLQDQLIKKDVPDLQAALNLDVRAAVLKGRSNYLCPRKFDYLRKNGAKDANEMRVLAKILIWQMENDSGDRNEINLTGPVEREIWNRLSAEDDTCTTEMCMTRMGGSCPFQRAKQAAQNAHLLIVNHALLLSDAAANGKVLPEHQYVIIDEAHHMENAVTSALSFRLTQAELERMFKELGGSSSGVLGRVLTETHNALRPSDFGLLQQKSKRGSEQIFRLEQMAKEFFKIISDFIAIQREGQPFSAYSWQLRVTPAARTLQGWDDVEIMWGQISETLALLLKNLDEIYKTLADLRAEGHEELEDVMGSLTTVMRRLTEAEAAASGMIHKPSADTIYWIEVNPRGERLSLNAAPLRVGPLVQKHLWHEKTSVIMASATLTTHGDFTYLINTLFAEEANVLSLGSPFDYESSALLYVANDMPEPNAPNYQQVLDRTLIATAKATGGRMLVLFTSYAALKKTSQAITSALAREDIAVFEQN
;
A
#
# COMPACT_ATOMS: atom_id res chain seq x y z
N MET A 1 -26.64 30.90 12.58
CA MET A 1 -27.46 30.05 11.68
C MET A 1 -26.72 30.02 10.36
N THR A 2 -26.09 28.90 10.03
CA THR A 2 -25.23 28.79 8.84
C THR A 2 -26.05 28.31 7.66
N VAL A 3 -26.07 29.10 6.60
CA VAL A 3 -26.59 28.70 5.28
C VAL A 3 -25.45 28.06 4.51
N ILE A 4 -25.67 26.93 3.84
CA ILE A 4 -24.70 26.20 3.01
C ILE A 4 -25.39 25.90 1.68
N VAL A 5 -24.65 25.93 0.58
CA VAL A 5 -25.12 25.53 -0.75
C VAL A 5 -24.33 24.31 -1.22
N SER A 6 -25.00 23.16 -1.35
CA SER A 6 -24.43 22.01 -2.06
C SER A 6 -24.54 22.23 -3.55
N LEU A 7 -23.42 22.09 -4.25
CA LEU A 7 -23.33 22.34 -5.68
C LEU A 7 -22.57 21.20 -6.35
N ASP A 8 -23.08 20.79 -7.50
CA ASP A 8 -22.47 19.79 -8.38
C ASP A 8 -22.64 20.23 -9.82
N ILE A 9 -21.71 19.84 -10.70
CA ILE A 9 -21.77 20.17 -12.13
C ILE A 9 -21.53 18.94 -13.00
N GLU A 10 -22.20 18.89 -14.14
CA GLU A 10 -21.88 17.98 -15.22
C GLU A 10 -21.13 18.72 -16.32
N THR A 11 -20.13 18.05 -16.92
CA THR A 11 -19.22 18.66 -17.90
C THR A 11 -19.02 17.80 -19.14
N THR A 12 -18.48 18.39 -20.21
CA THR A 12 -18.11 17.65 -21.44
C THR A 12 -16.85 16.81 -21.29
N GLY A 13 -16.13 16.93 -20.16
CA GLY A 13 -14.90 16.21 -19.86
C GLY A 13 -14.24 16.77 -18.60
N LEU A 14 -13.00 16.35 -18.30
CA LEU A 14 -12.34 16.60 -17.02
C LEU A 14 -11.37 17.79 -17.03
N ASP A 15 -11.12 18.39 -18.18
CA ASP A 15 -10.12 19.45 -18.36
C ASP A 15 -10.81 20.83 -18.37
N GLU A 16 -10.67 21.59 -17.29
CA GLU A 16 -11.27 22.93 -17.16
C GLU A 16 -10.82 23.93 -18.26
N ASP A 17 -9.68 23.67 -18.93
CA ASP A 17 -9.19 24.49 -20.03
C ASP A 17 -9.83 24.13 -21.37
N ARG A 18 -10.30 22.92 -21.53
CA ARG A 18 -10.81 22.39 -22.79
C ARG A 18 -12.28 22.02 -22.77
N ASP A 19 -12.82 21.76 -21.59
CA ASP A 19 -14.16 21.29 -21.40
C ASP A 19 -15.12 22.37 -20.92
N ALA A 20 -16.40 22.08 -20.98
CA ALA A 20 -17.44 23.05 -20.65
C ALA A 20 -18.52 22.42 -19.79
N ILE A 21 -19.17 23.21 -18.94
CA ILE A 21 -20.28 22.81 -18.09
C ILE A 21 -21.52 22.57 -18.95
N ILE A 22 -22.27 21.49 -18.71
CA ILE A 22 -23.52 21.13 -19.39
C ILE A 22 -24.71 21.10 -18.44
N GLU A 23 -24.52 20.97 -17.13
CA GLU A 23 -25.57 21.10 -16.11
C GLU A 23 -24.96 21.68 -14.83
N ILE A 24 -25.74 22.47 -14.12
CA ILE A 24 -25.47 22.87 -12.73
C ILE A 24 -26.67 22.48 -11.89
N GLY A 25 -26.40 21.78 -10.77
CA GLY A 25 -27.37 21.47 -9.73
C GLY A 25 -26.91 22.05 -8.39
N ALA A 26 -27.77 22.75 -7.72
CA ALA A 26 -27.47 23.29 -6.39
C ALA A 26 -28.66 23.21 -5.44
N VAL A 27 -28.35 22.95 -4.16
CA VAL A 27 -29.36 22.88 -3.09
C VAL A 27 -28.92 23.78 -1.94
N LYS A 28 -29.76 24.73 -1.57
CA LYS A 28 -29.54 25.63 -0.44
C LYS A 28 -30.18 25.09 0.82
N PHE A 29 -29.42 25.04 1.93
CA PHE A 29 -29.98 24.65 3.20
C PHE A 29 -29.53 25.56 4.33
N LYS A 30 -30.39 25.56 5.34
CA LYS A 30 -30.19 26.27 6.60
C LYS A 30 -30.43 25.32 7.76
N ASN A 31 -29.43 25.18 8.64
CA ASN A 31 -29.51 24.25 9.78
C ASN A 31 -29.88 22.80 9.36
N GLY A 32 -29.35 22.32 8.25
CA GLY A 32 -29.61 20.98 7.74
C GLY A 32 -30.96 20.77 7.02
N ARG A 33 -31.79 21.80 6.94
CA ARG A 33 -33.07 21.73 6.23
C ARG A 33 -32.97 22.42 4.88
N LYS A 34 -33.50 21.77 3.85
CA LYS A 34 -33.56 22.35 2.50
C LYS A 34 -34.46 23.61 2.52
N GLU A 35 -33.94 24.72 1.99
CA GLU A 35 -34.67 25.97 1.76
C GLU A 35 -35.06 26.14 0.30
N ASP A 36 -34.13 25.84 -0.63
CA ASP A 36 -34.33 26.09 -2.05
C ASP A 36 -33.47 25.17 -2.93
N GLU A 37 -33.80 25.04 -4.21
CA GLU A 37 -33.06 24.26 -5.20
C GLU A 37 -32.93 25.05 -6.50
N TYR A 38 -31.79 24.87 -7.16
CA TYR A 38 -31.46 25.46 -8.44
C TYR A 38 -30.94 24.37 -9.39
N THR A 39 -31.48 24.29 -10.59
CA THR A 39 -30.97 23.38 -11.61
C THR A 39 -31.12 24.03 -13.00
N VAL A 40 -30.09 23.89 -13.81
CA VAL A 40 -30.06 24.45 -15.16
C VAL A 40 -29.18 23.63 -16.07
N LEU A 41 -29.70 23.29 -17.26
CA LEU A 41 -28.92 22.79 -18.38
C LEU A 41 -28.20 23.96 -19.07
N LEU A 42 -26.98 23.72 -19.54
CA LEU A 42 -26.18 24.75 -20.19
C LEU A 42 -25.72 24.32 -21.59
N ASN A 43 -25.74 25.25 -22.51
CA ASN A 43 -25.20 25.04 -23.86
C ASN A 43 -23.67 25.17 -23.83
N PRO A 44 -22.91 24.08 -24.03
CA PRO A 44 -21.45 24.11 -23.97
C PRO A 44 -20.79 24.79 -25.18
N GLY A 45 -21.56 25.09 -26.23
CA GLY A 45 -21.06 25.66 -27.51
C GLY A 45 -20.21 24.67 -28.33
N LYS A 46 -20.17 23.40 -27.93
CA LYS A 46 -19.47 22.29 -28.60
C LYS A 46 -20.26 20.99 -28.43
N ARG A 47 -19.93 19.99 -29.23
CA ARG A 47 -20.55 18.66 -29.17
C ARG A 47 -20.22 17.97 -27.85
N ILE A 48 -21.23 17.31 -27.25
CA ILE A 48 -21.07 16.47 -26.04
C ILE A 48 -20.50 15.12 -26.49
N PRO A 49 -19.40 14.66 -25.93
CA PRO A 49 -18.85 13.33 -26.23
C PRO A 49 -19.82 12.20 -25.87
N GLU A 50 -19.92 11.18 -26.71
CA GLU A 50 -20.86 10.07 -26.54
C GLU A 50 -20.76 9.38 -25.17
N HIS A 51 -19.55 9.27 -24.61
CA HIS A 51 -19.35 8.68 -23.28
C HIS A 51 -19.91 9.54 -22.16
N ILE A 52 -19.91 10.87 -22.30
CA ILE A 52 -20.53 11.80 -21.34
C ILE A 52 -22.06 11.70 -21.44
N THR A 53 -22.61 11.66 -22.65
CA THR A 53 -24.06 11.44 -22.84
C THR A 53 -24.52 10.13 -22.21
N LYS A 54 -23.72 9.05 -22.33
CA LYS A 54 -24.02 7.78 -21.68
C LYS A 54 -23.95 7.83 -20.15
N LEU A 55 -23.05 8.66 -19.61
CA LEU A 55 -22.86 8.83 -18.16
C LEU A 55 -23.96 9.68 -17.53
N THR A 56 -24.20 10.85 -18.08
CA THR A 56 -25.08 11.88 -17.52
C THR A 56 -26.53 11.81 -18.02
N GLY A 57 -26.74 11.11 -19.15
CA GLY A 57 -28.02 11.11 -19.88
C GLY A 57 -28.30 12.42 -20.63
N ILE A 58 -27.34 13.39 -20.65
CA ILE A 58 -27.49 14.67 -21.31
C ILE A 58 -26.93 14.59 -22.74
N ASP A 59 -27.72 14.93 -23.73
CA ASP A 59 -27.33 14.92 -25.12
C ASP A 59 -27.35 16.32 -25.75
N ASP A 60 -26.80 16.43 -26.98
CA ASP A 60 -26.75 17.69 -27.73
C ASP A 60 -28.14 18.29 -27.98
N ALA A 61 -29.20 17.50 -28.03
CA ALA A 61 -30.56 18.01 -28.27
C ALA A 61 -31.10 18.71 -27.02
N MET A 62 -30.81 18.18 -25.84
CA MET A 62 -31.27 18.74 -24.56
C MET A 62 -30.65 20.10 -24.26
N VAL A 63 -29.40 20.34 -24.69
CA VAL A 63 -28.65 21.58 -24.37
C VAL A 63 -28.65 22.60 -25.51
N ARG A 64 -29.23 22.28 -26.66
CA ARG A 64 -29.21 23.14 -27.86
C ARG A 64 -29.75 24.53 -27.60
N ASP A 65 -30.90 24.60 -26.96
CA ASP A 65 -31.62 25.85 -26.70
C ASP A 65 -31.44 26.33 -25.26
N ALA A 66 -30.54 25.66 -24.49
CA ALA A 66 -30.21 26.04 -23.13
C ALA A 66 -29.36 27.33 -23.08
N PRO A 67 -29.45 28.11 -22.00
CA PRO A 67 -28.61 29.29 -21.83
C PRO A 67 -27.13 28.93 -21.74
N ARG A 68 -26.26 29.90 -22.03
CA ARG A 68 -24.83 29.79 -21.76
C ARG A 68 -24.53 30.19 -20.33
N LEU A 69 -23.42 29.74 -19.78
CA LEU A 69 -23.01 30.02 -18.40
C LEU A 69 -23.09 31.52 -18.06
N ARG A 70 -22.62 32.38 -18.96
CA ARG A 70 -22.66 33.85 -18.77
C ARG A 70 -24.06 34.44 -18.62
N GLU A 71 -25.07 33.79 -19.20
CA GLU A 71 -26.45 34.28 -19.14
C GLU A 71 -27.10 34.00 -17.80
N ILE A 72 -26.61 33.01 -17.06
CA ILE A 72 -27.13 32.61 -15.74
C ILE A 72 -26.27 33.07 -14.56
N GLU A 73 -25.12 33.72 -14.83
CA GLU A 73 -24.18 34.17 -13.80
C GLU A 73 -24.83 34.96 -12.66
N HIS A 74 -25.67 35.90 -13.01
CA HIS A 74 -26.35 36.76 -12.01
C HIS A 74 -27.31 35.92 -11.14
N GLU A 75 -28.08 35.06 -11.75
CA GLU A 75 -29.05 34.21 -11.05
C GLU A 75 -28.35 33.20 -10.13
N LEU A 76 -27.32 32.52 -10.64
CA LEU A 76 -26.54 31.57 -9.87
C LEU A 76 -25.81 32.24 -8.70
N THR A 77 -25.21 33.42 -8.93
CA THR A 77 -24.55 34.19 -7.88
C THR A 77 -25.53 34.67 -6.81
N ALA A 78 -26.73 35.12 -7.19
CA ALA A 78 -27.78 35.49 -6.26
C ALA A 78 -28.31 34.30 -5.46
N PHE A 79 -28.40 33.12 -6.09
CA PHE A 79 -28.79 31.89 -5.40
C PHE A 79 -27.79 31.49 -4.36
N VAL A 80 -26.49 31.47 -4.66
CA VAL A 80 -25.40 31.06 -3.72
C VAL A 80 -25.22 32.13 -2.65
N GLY A 81 -25.20 33.44 -3.01
CA GLY A 81 -24.90 34.52 -2.09
C GLY A 81 -23.49 34.38 -1.51
N ASP A 82 -23.35 34.66 -0.21
CA ASP A 82 -22.09 34.48 0.54
C ASP A 82 -21.96 33.12 1.25
N ALA A 83 -22.82 32.15 0.91
CA ALA A 83 -22.83 30.86 1.57
C ALA A 83 -21.59 30.01 1.19
N PRO A 84 -21.02 29.24 2.12
CA PRO A 84 -20.04 28.21 1.79
C PRO A 84 -20.60 27.22 0.76
N ILE A 85 -19.75 26.80 -0.18
CA ILE A 85 -20.09 25.84 -1.24
C ILE A 85 -19.62 24.46 -0.81
N LEU A 86 -20.57 23.55 -0.74
CA LEU A 86 -20.36 22.13 -0.43
C LEU A 86 -20.35 21.32 -1.73
N GLY A 87 -19.38 20.43 -1.88
CA GLY A 87 -19.32 19.49 -2.99
C GLY A 87 -18.73 18.14 -2.57
N HIS A 88 -18.70 17.22 -3.52
CA HIS A 88 -17.95 15.96 -3.36
C HIS A 88 -16.76 15.96 -4.32
N ASN A 89 -15.53 16.11 -3.79
CA ASN A 89 -14.35 16.51 -4.57
C ASN A 89 -14.52 17.89 -5.20
N VAL A 90 -15.01 18.83 -4.39
CA VAL A 90 -15.46 20.17 -4.76
C VAL A 90 -14.44 20.97 -5.59
N LYS A 91 -13.16 20.61 -5.53
CA LYS A 91 -12.10 21.26 -6.31
C LYS A 91 -12.33 21.17 -7.81
N PHE A 92 -12.96 20.08 -8.27
CA PHE A 92 -13.33 19.89 -9.66
C PHE A 92 -14.42 20.90 -10.07
N ASP A 93 -15.54 20.92 -9.35
CA ASP A 93 -16.70 21.76 -9.68
C ASP A 93 -16.33 23.24 -9.60
N ILE A 94 -15.68 23.63 -8.50
CA ILE A 94 -15.30 25.01 -8.28
C ILE A 94 -14.19 25.49 -9.24
N GLY A 95 -13.36 24.57 -9.75
CA GLY A 95 -12.33 24.87 -10.76
C GLY A 95 -12.95 25.45 -12.03
N PHE A 96 -13.95 24.78 -12.59
CA PHE A 96 -14.70 25.24 -13.76
C PHE A 96 -15.39 26.59 -13.51
N LEU A 97 -16.01 26.76 -12.35
CA LEU A 97 -16.71 28.01 -12.00
C LEU A 97 -15.74 29.15 -11.74
N ARG A 98 -14.63 28.93 -11.04
CA ARG A 98 -13.59 29.96 -10.81
C ARG A 98 -12.92 30.41 -12.09
N LYS A 99 -12.71 29.49 -13.03
CA LYS A 99 -12.22 29.85 -14.36
C LYS A 99 -13.17 30.81 -15.12
N ALA A 100 -14.47 30.65 -14.91
CA ALA A 100 -15.48 31.56 -15.42
C ALA A 100 -15.57 32.89 -14.64
N GLY A 101 -14.79 33.06 -13.56
CA GLY A 101 -14.80 34.24 -12.70
C GLY A 101 -15.80 34.17 -11.53
N LEU A 102 -16.47 33.03 -11.35
CA LEU A 102 -17.47 32.86 -10.30
C LEU A 102 -16.84 32.28 -9.02
N PHE A 103 -17.36 32.65 -7.87
CA PHE A 103 -17.06 32.10 -6.55
C PHE A 103 -15.57 32.08 -6.17
N LEU A 104 -14.79 33.05 -6.59
CA LEU A 104 -13.33 33.12 -6.43
C LEU A 104 -12.87 33.03 -4.97
N TYR A 105 -13.63 33.54 -4.03
CA TYR A 105 -13.28 33.68 -2.63
C TYR A 105 -14.20 32.90 -1.68
N HIS A 106 -15.17 32.13 -2.21
CA HIS A 106 -16.09 31.36 -1.38
C HIS A 106 -15.33 30.26 -0.64
N GLN A 107 -15.71 30.08 0.62
CA GLN A 107 -15.27 28.91 1.40
C GLN A 107 -15.84 27.64 0.76
N THR A 108 -15.00 26.63 0.63
CA THR A 108 -15.39 25.31 0.11
C THR A 108 -15.45 24.29 1.23
N LEU A 109 -16.41 23.38 1.15
CA LEU A 109 -16.56 22.22 2.02
C LEU A 109 -16.57 20.98 1.14
N ASP A 110 -15.81 19.96 1.50
CA ASP A 110 -15.64 18.75 0.69
C ASP A 110 -16.00 17.50 1.48
N THR A 111 -17.03 16.78 1.04
CA THR A 111 -17.47 15.53 1.67
C THR A 111 -16.46 14.40 1.46
N TYR A 112 -15.66 14.43 0.38
CA TYR A 112 -14.56 13.48 0.18
C TYR A 112 -13.47 13.67 1.25
N GLU A 113 -13.03 14.90 1.48
CA GLU A 113 -12.03 15.23 2.50
C GLU A 113 -12.51 14.85 3.89
N LEU A 114 -13.78 15.17 4.19
CA LEU A 114 -14.39 14.88 5.48
C LEU A 114 -14.57 13.38 5.73
N ALA A 115 -15.09 12.65 4.74
CA ALA A 115 -15.23 11.21 4.81
C ALA A 115 -13.90 10.49 4.93
N SER A 116 -12.88 10.95 4.20
CA SER A 116 -11.53 10.42 4.28
C SER A 116 -10.95 10.50 5.70
N ALA A 117 -11.22 11.57 6.44
CA ALA A 117 -10.77 11.73 7.82
C ALA A 117 -11.63 10.92 8.81
N LEU A 118 -12.97 11.01 8.70
CA LEU A 118 -13.92 10.43 9.67
C LEU A 118 -14.14 8.93 9.51
N MET A 119 -13.90 8.37 8.32
CA MET A 119 -14.08 6.96 8.00
C MET A 119 -12.76 6.33 7.52
N PRO A 120 -11.74 6.22 8.38
CA PRO A 120 -10.38 5.84 7.99
C PRO A 120 -10.31 4.45 7.35
N ASN A 121 -11.29 3.57 7.59
CA ASN A 121 -11.34 2.19 7.12
C ASN A 121 -12.26 1.99 5.90
N ALA A 122 -12.92 3.05 5.42
CA ALA A 122 -13.83 2.94 4.28
C ALA A 122 -13.07 2.50 3.01
N SER A 123 -13.62 1.53 2.28
CA SER A 123 -12.95 0.96 1.10
C SER A 123 -12.83 1.95 -0.05
N ARG A 124 -13.82 2.84 -0.21
CA ARG A 124 -13.90 3.87 -1.25
C ARG A 124 -14.60 5.11 -0.72
N TYR A 125 -14.20 6.27 -1.26
CA TYR A 125 -14.77 7.57 -0.88
C TYR A 125 -15.49 8.27 -2.03
N ASN A 126 -15.80 7.60 -3.17
CA ASN A 126 -16.67 8.20 -4.18
C ASN A 126 -18.09 8.37 -3.64
N LEU A 127 -18.84 9.31 -4.20
CA LEU A 127 -20.15 9.72 -3.67
C LEU A 127 -21.13 8.53 -3.53
N GLY A 128 -21.21 7.66 -4.53
CA GLY A 128 -22.10 6.48 -4.49
C GLY A 128 -21.71 5.49 -3.38
N SER A 129 -20.42 5.14 -3.27
CA SER A 129 -19.94 4.25 -2.21
C SER A 129 -20.09 4.87 -0.82
N LEU A 130 -19.87 6.17 -0.69
CA LEU A 130 -20.05 6.90 0.56
C LEU A 130 -21.51 6.92 0.99
N ALA A 131 -22.42 7.22 0.08
CA ALA A 131 -23.86 7.21 0.36
C ALA A 131 -24.34 5.82 0.79
N GLN A 132 -23.89 4.76 0.12
CA GLN A 132 -24.22 3.38 0.49
C GLN A 132 -23.73 3.04 1.91
N GLN A 133 -22.48 3.40 2.25
CA GLN A 133 -21.91 3.16 3.58
C GLN A 133 -22.63 3.95 4.68
N LEU A 134 -23.15 5.13 4.35
CA LEU A 134 -23.93 5.98 5.25
C LEU A 134 -25.44 5.66 5.23
N ASN A 135 -25.87 4.61 4.52
CA ASN A 135 -27.29 4.20 4.35
C ASN A 135 -28.16 5.30 3.75
N ILE A 136 -27.63 6.04 2.77
CA ILE A 136 -28.35 7.08 2.04
C ILE A 136 -28.83 6.50 0.72
N LEU A 137 -30.09 6.73 0.38
CA LEU A 137 -30.69 6.29 -0.89
C LEU A 137 -30.06 7.05 -2.06
N LEU A 138 -29.60 6.31 -3.07
CA LEU A 138 -29.06 6.85 -4.29
C LEU A 138 -30.14 6.93 -5.38
N PRO A 139 -30.27 8.06 -6.08
CA PRO A 139 -31.07 8.12 -7.31
C PRO A 139 -30.43 7.24 -8.40
N ALA A 140 -31.21 6.80 -9.34
CA ALA A 140 -30.73 5.96 -10.44
C ALA A 140 -30.02 6.75 -11.57
N THR A 141 -29.93 8.07 -11.44
CA THR A 141 -29.43 8.98 -12.48
C THR A 141 -28.23 9.79 -11.97
N HIS A 142 -27.21 9.93 -12.81
CA HIS A 142 -26.14 10.90 -12.61
C HIS A 142 -26.61 12.26 -13.15
N ARG A 143 -27.19 13.08 -12.28
CA ARG A 143 -27.69 14.42 -12.58
C ARG A 143 -27.22 15.34 -11.47
N ALA A 144 -26.69 16.49 -11.85
CA ALA A 144 -26.07 17.43 -10.93
C ALA A 144 -26.94 17.78 -9.70
N LEU A 145 -28.25 17.98 -9.88
CA LEU A 145 -29.12 18.26 -8.73
C LEU A 145 -29.24 17.07 -7.77
N ASP A 146 -29.32 15.84 -8.30
CA ASP A 146 -29.45 14.64 -7.48
C ASP A 146 -28.15 14.38 -6.74
N ASP A 147 -27.00 14.56 -7.38
CA ASP A 147 -25.69 14.41 -6.76
C ASP A 147 -25.46 15.51 -5.69
N ALA A 148 -25.92 16.75 -5.91
CA ALA A 148 -25.91 17.80 -4.89
C ALA A 148 -26.77 17.44 -3.66
N ARG A 149 -27.95 16.80 -3.86
CA ARG A 149 -28.80 16.32 -2.76
C ARG A 149 -28.14 15.20 -1.95
N VAL A 150 -27.56 14.23 -2.64
CA VAL A 150 -26.82 13.11 -2.01
C VAL A 150 -25.61 13.63 -1.24
N THR A 151 -24.86 14.57 -1.83
CA THR A 151 -23.71 15.22 -1.19
C THR A 151 -24.12 15.93 0.11
N HIS A 152 -25.24 16.63 0.10
CA HIS A 152 -25.78 17.21 1.33
C HIS A 152 -26.15 16.16 2.38
N ALA A 153 -26.87 15.11 1.98
CA ALA A 153 -27.24 14.05 2.92
C ALA A 153 -26.01 13.38 3.55
N CYS A 154 -24.95 13.12 2.74
CA CYS A 154 -23.67 12.63 3.22
C CYS A 154 -23.02 13.61 4.21
N TYR A 155 -23.02 14.91 3.88
CA TYR A 155 -22.45 15.94 4.74
C TYR A 155 -23.11 15.97 6.12
N ILE A 156 -24.44 15.89 6.23
CA ILE A 156 -25.15 15.86 7.51
C ILE A 156 -24.68 14.65 8.35
N LYS A 157 -24.59 13.47 7.74
CA LYS A 157 -24.11 12.28 8.44
C LYS A 157 -22.68 12.41 8.92
N LEU A 158 -21.80 12.96 8.09
CA LEU A 158 -20.39 13.20 8.46
C LEU A 158 -20.27 14.24 9.59
N VAL A 159 -21.10 15.28 9.60
CA VAL A 159 -21.15 16.26 10.70
C VAL A 159 -21.64 15.59 12.01
N GLU A 160 -22.66 14.74 11.94
CA GLU A 160 -23.11 13.92 13.08
C GLU A 160 -21.94 13.08 13.63
N MET A 161 -21.21 12.36 12.76
CA MET A 161 -20.03 11.58 13.15
C MET A 161 -18.94 12.45 13.80
N ALA A 162 -18.67 13.64 13.25
CA ALA A 162 -17.70 14.57 13.85
C ALA A 162 -18.12 15.02 15.26
N GLN A 163 -19.42 15.24 15.50
CA GLN A 163 -19.96 15.61 16.80
C GLN A 163 -19.91 14.47 17.82
N GLU A 164 -19.92 13.22 17.36
CA GLU A 164 -19.83 12.02 18.21
C GLU A 164 -18.38 11.70 18.63
N LEU A 165 -17.36 12.31 18.04
CA LEU A 165 -15.97 12.10 18.42
C LEU A 165 -15.73 12.43 19.91
N PRO A 166 -14.82 11.75 20.61
CA PRO A 166 -14.38 12.13 21.93
C PRO A 166 -13.89 13.58 21.96
N LEU A 167 -14.26 14.30 23.01
CA LEU A 167 -13.97 15.74 23.11
C LEU A 167 -12.47 16.05 22.94
N GLU A 168 -11.60 15.23 23.52
CA GLU A 168 -10.14 15.37 23.41
C GLU A 168 -9.65 15.27 21.96
N THR A 169 -10.13 14.27 21.21
CA THR A 169 -9.78 14.09 19.78
C THR A 169 -10.33 15.22 18.93
N LEU A 170 -11.59 15.61 19.17
CA LEU A 170 -12.22 16.70 18.46
C LEU A 170 -11.50 18.03 18.71
N GLN A 171 -11.14 18.34 19.97
CA GLN A 171 -10.37 19.51 20.32
C GLN A 171 -9.00 19.51 19.65
N GLN A 172 -8.29 18.40 19.68
CA GLN A 172 -6.98 18.27 19.08
C GLN A 172 -7.02 18.49 17.55
N ILE A 173 -8.01 17.91 16.84
CA ILE A 173 -8.15 18.13 15.38
C ILE A 173 -8.50 19.59 15.10
N ALA A 174 -9.40 20.20 15.87
CA ALA A 174 -9.79 21.60 15.70
C ALA A 174 -8.59 22.54 15.92
N GLU A 175 -7.78 22.33 16.96
CA GLU A 175 -6.58 23.15 17.25
C GLU A 175 -5.53 23.02 16.14
N LEU A 176 -5.29 21.79 15.62
CA LEU A 176 -4.34 21.54 14.55
C LEU A 176 -4.80 22.14 13.23
N SER A 177 -6.10 22.13 12.93
CA SER A 177 -6.65 22.71 11.71
C SER A 177 -6.56 24.24 11.67
N GLN A 178 -6.49 24.91 12.83
CA GLN A 178 -6.23 26.36 12.91
C GLN A 178 -4.78 26.71 12.54
N MET A 179 -3.84 25.79 12.76
CA MET A 179 -2.42 25.99 12.40
C MET A 179 -2.17 25.79 10.90
N THR A 180 -3.03 25.04 10.22
CA THR A 180 -2.85 24.66 8.81
C THR A 180 -4.16 24.83 8.05
N PRO A 181 -4.21 25.66 6.99
CA PRO A 181 -5.42 25.83 6.18
C PRO A 181 -5.94 24.49 5.63
N TRP A 182 -7.09 24.07 6.11
CA TRP A 182 -7.77 22.84 5.72
C TRP A 182 -9.29 23.05 5.77
N ASP A 183 -9.94 22.98 4.62
CA ASP A 183 -11.36 23.34 4.49
C ASP A 183 -12.27 22.46 5.39
N ALA A 184 -11.97 21.17 5.53
CA ALA A 184 -12.72 20.29 6.41
C ALA A 184 -12.54 20.61 7.92
N GLY A 185 -11.48 21.32 8.30
CA GLY A 185 -11.22 21.76 9.68
C GLY A 185 -12.36 22.57 10.26
N TRP A 186 -13.01 23.40 9.44
CA TRP A 186 -14.18 24.17 9.82
C TRP A 186 -15.30 23.33 10.45
N VAL A 187 -15.53 22.10 9.94
CA VAL A 187 -16.57 21.20 10.47
C VAL A 187 -16.22 20.75 11.88
N PHE A 188 -14.95 20.39 12.14
CA PHE A 188 -14.47 19.99 13.47
C PHE A 188 -14.52 21.15 14.45
N GLU A 189 -14.18 22.36 14.04
CA GLU A 189 -14.30 23.58 14.86
C GLU A 189 -15.75 23.89 15.23
N GLN A 190 -16.68 23.78 14.28
CA GLN A 190 -18.11 23.97 14.53
C GLN A 190 -18.65 22.87 15.45
N ALA A 191 -18.28 21.62 15.24
CA ALA A 191 -18.67 20.50 16.11
C ALA A 191 -18.17 20.73 17.56
N LEU A 192 -16.91 21.17 17.72
CA LEU A 192 -16.36 21.54 19.02
C LEU A 192 -17.12 22.68 19.68
N SER A 193 -17.39 23.76 18.92
CA SER A 193 -18.12 24.92 19.43
C SER A 193 -19.54 24.59 19.93
N LEU A 194 -20.24 23.70 19.21
CA LEU A 194 -21.56 23.21 19.59
C LEU A 194 -21.49 22.39 20.88
N ARG A 195 -20.53 21.43 20.96
CA ARG A 195 -20.32 20.60 22.15
C ARG A 195 -20.00 21.38 23.40
N LEU A 196 -19.22 22.46 23.29
CA LEU A 196 -18.85 23.34 24.40
C LEU A 196 -20.03 24.23 24.87
N LYS A 197 -20.91 24.65 23.95
CA LYS A 197 -22.09 25.46 24.27
C LYS A 197 -23.20 24.69 24.95
N ASP A 198 -23.41 23.42 24.55
CA ASP A 198 -24.51 22.60 25.08
C ASP A 198 -24.21 22.07 26.49
N GLY A 199 -23.03 22.28 27.05
CA GLY A 199 -22.68 21.85 28.41
C GLY A 199 -22.83 20.32 28.61
N ILE A 200 -22.99 19.57 27.56
CA ILE A 200 -23.22 18.13 27.59
C ILE A 200 -21.92 17.51 28.08
N GLN A 201 -21.92 17.14 29.39
CA GLN A 201 -20.98 16.13 29.86
C GLN A 201 -21.06 14.99 28.86
N ALA A 202 -19.95 14.75 28.18
CA ALA A 202 -19.84 13.63 27.27
C ALA A 202 -20.47 12.43 28.01
N LYS A 203 -21.62 11.93 27.55
CA LYS A 203 -21.96 10.54 27.80
C LYS A 203 -20.70 9.82 27.44
N ARG A 204 -20.01 9.24 28.44
CA ARG A 204 -18.95 8.29 28.16
C ARG A 204 -19.59 7.32 27.20
N ILE A 205 -19.26 7.48 25.93
CA ILE A 205 -19.51 6.43 24.96
C ILE A 205 -18.87 5.24 25.64
N PRO A 206 -19.61 4.19 26.00
CA PRO A 206 -19.02 2.98 26.57
C PRO A 206 -17.96 2.66 25.55
N ALA A 207 -16.67 2.61 25.96
CA ALA A 207 -15.55 2.34 25.09
C ALA A 207 -16.06 1.27 24.13
N ALA A 208 -16.35 1.67 22.90
CA ALA A 208 -17.06 0.84 21.93
C ALA A 208 -16.35 -0.47 22.04
N LYS A 209 -17.05 -1.57 22.26
CA LYS A 209 -16.47 -2.86 22.59
C LYS A 209 -15.25 -2.97 21.73
N ARG A 210 -14.07 -2.68 22.32
CA ARG A 210 -12.79 -2.70 21.63
C ARG A 210 -12.84 -4.01 20.91
N SER A 211 -13.00 -3.98 19.62
CA SER A 211 -13.09 -5.20 18.83
C SER A 211 -11.84 -5.92 19.20
N THR A 212 -12.02 -7.09 19.75
CA THR A 212 -10.97 -7.91 20.31
C THR A 212 -10.07 -8.49 19.22
N GLY A 213 -9.44 -7.63 18.46
CA GLY A 213 -8.09 -7.85 17.95
C GLY A 213 -7.08 -7.59 19.07
N ARG A 214 -7.49 -7.71 20.34
CA ARG A 214 -6.59 -7.81 21.47
C ARG A 214 -5.74 -9.05 21.23
N ILE A 215 -4.55 -8.83 20.70
CA ILE A 215 -3.44 -9.63 21.19
C ILE A 215 -3.48 -9.33 22.69
N ASP A 216 -4.00 -10.30 23.43
CA ASP A 216 -4.24 -10.18 24.86
C ASP A 216 -3.04 -9.53 25.51
N SER A 217 -3.22 -8.43 26.24
CA SER A 217 -2.12 -7.81 27.00
C SER A 217 -1.46 -8.80 27.96
N ALA A 218 -2.18 -9.87 28.36
CA ALA A 218 -1.64 -11.01 29.05
C ALA A 218 -0.64 -11.84 28.20
N ARG A 219 -0.81 -11.90 26.87
CA ARG A 219 0.12 -12.61 25.97
C ARG A 219 1.40 -11.82 25.66
N GLN A 220 1.45 -10.52 25.91
CA GLN A 220 2.63 -9.68 25.72
C GLN A 220 3.73 -9.95 26.77
N ASN A 221 3.39 -10.49 27.93
CA ASN A 221 4.33 -10.78 29.02
C ASN A 221 4.76 -12.25 29.11
N LEU A 222 4.44 -13.07 28.09
CA LEU A 222 4.91 -14.44 28.04
C LEU A 222 6.42 -14.47 27.78
N PRO A 223 7.16 -15.43 28.40
CA PRO A 223 8.58 -15.57 28.14
C PRO A 223 8.82 -15.94 26.66
N PRO A 224 9.99 -15.60 26.10
CA PRO A 224 10.42 -16.12 24.79
C PRO A 224 10.32 -17.63 24.76
N LEU A 225 10.17 -18.19 23.55
CA LEU A 225 10.24 -19.62 23.35
C LEU A 225 11.64 -20.12 23.75
N ASP A 226 11.69 -21.21 24.48
CA ASP A 226 12.90 -21.96 24.80
C ASP A 226 12.79 -23.33 24.13
N PRO A 227 13.33 -23.49 22.90
CA PRO A 227 13.18 -24.73 22.13
C PRO A 227 13.75 -25.93 22.87
N ALA A 228 13.04 -27.07 22.79
CA ALA A 228 13.53 -28.31 23.34
C ALA A 228 14.87 -28.70 22.71
N ALA A 229 15.80 -29.19 23.52
CA ALA A 229 17.12 -29.64 23.06
C ALA A 229 17.01 -30.82 22.07
N ASP A 230 16.09 -31.76 22.35
CA ASP A 230 15.79 -32.92 21.51
C ASP A 230 14.38 -32.75 20.92
N ILE A 231 14.25 -32.90 19.61
CA ILE A 231 12.98 -32.84 18.92
C ILE A 231 12.19 -34.14 19.13
N THR A 232 10.99 -34.00 19.63
CA THR A 232 10.02 -35.10 19.72
C THR A 232 9.19 -35.13 18.44
N PRO A 233 9.28 -36.20 17.64
CA PRO A 233 8.53 -36.31 16.39
C PRO A 233 7.03 -36.49 16.66
N LEU A 234 6.20 -36.00 15.77
CA LEU A 234 4.76 -36.27 15.75
C LEU A 234 4.48 -37.60 15.09
N ASN A 235 3.40 -38.28 15.52
CA ASN A 235 2.87 -39.43 14.81
C ASN A 235 1.96 -38.98 13.66
N ALA A 236 2.37 -39.22 12.41
CA ALA A 236 1.65 -38.77 11.23
C ALA A 236 0.20 -39.31 11.14
N GLU A 237 -0.03 -40.55 11.59
CA GLU A 237 -1.38 -41.15 11.56
C GLU A 237 -2.29 -40.56 12.64
N GLU A 238 -1.77 -40.23 13.81
CA GLU A 238 -2.54 -39.51 14.84
C GLU A 238 -2.93 -38.12 14.37
N VAL A 239 -1.99 -37.42 13.73
CA VAL A 239 -2.26 -36.10 13.18
C VAL A 239 -3.25 -36.19 12.00
N ALA A 240 -3.14 -37.20 11.15
CA ALA A 240 -4.06 -37.44 10.03
C ALA A 240 -5.51 -37.69 10.51
N SER A 241 -5.67 -38.38 11.65
CA SER A 241 -7.01 -38.65 12.22
C SER A 241 -7.83 -37.38 12.51
N ILE A 242 -7.19 -36.23 12.65
CA ILE A 242 -7.84 -34.92 12.87
C ILE A 242 -8.74 -34.55 11.68
N LEU A 243 -8.33 -34.92 10.45
CA LEU A 243 -9.05 -34.64 9.21
C LEU A 243 -9.90 -35.84 8.72
N GLU A 244 -9.94 -36.95 9.45
CA GLU A 244 -10.80 -38.05 9.09
C GLU A 244 -12.27 -37.82 9.53
N TYR A 245 -13.20 -38.57 8.93
CA TYR A 245 -14.60 -38.56 9.39
C TYR A 245 -14.72 -38.94 10.86
N GLY A 246 -15.40 -38.14 11.66
CA GLY A 246 -15.50 -38.30 13.11
C GLY A 246 -14.36 -37.65 13.89
N GLY A 247 -13.31 -37.18 13.19
CA GLY A 247 -12.26 -36.34 13.79
C GLY A 247 -12.71 -34.94 14.18
N PRO A 248 -11.88 -34.20 14.94
CA PRO A 248 -12.22 -32.87 15.45
C PRO A 248 -12.68 -31.87 14.38
N PHE A 249 -12.04 -31.87 13.19
CA PHE A 249 -12.41 -30.98 12.11
C PHE A 249 -13.78 -31.29 11.52
N SER A 250 -14.12 -32.58 11.37
CA SER A 250 -15.44 -32.95 10.87
C SER A 250 -16.57 -32.66 11.89
N GLN A 251 -16.24 -32.57 13.17
CA GLN A 251 -17.19 -32.19 14.22
C GLN A 251 -17.36 -30.66 14.31
N TYR A 252 -16.31 -29.89 14.01
CA TYR A 252 -16.33 -28.43 14.09
C TYR A 252 -16.98 -27.76 12.86
N PHE A 253 -16.67 -28.23 11.65
CA PHE A 253 -17.19 -27.65 10.41
C PHE A 253 -18.47 -28.34 9.95
N GLN A 254 -19.59 -27.63 9.91
CA GLN A 254 -20.90 -28.17 9.51
C GLN A 254 -20.96 -28.74 8.10
N ALA A 255 -20.17 -28.15 7.15
CA ALA A 255 -20.09 -28.57 5.76
C ALA A 255 -18.70 -29.20 5.48
N TYR A 256 -18.29 -30.12 6.34
CA TYR A 256 -17.01 -30.79 6.21
C TYR A 256 -17.01 -31.78 5.06
N GLU A 257 -16.04 -31.67 4.18
CA GLU A 257 -15.73 -32.62 3.11
C GLU A 257 -14.39 -33.24 3.37
N HIS A 258 -14.34 -34.57 3.49
CA HIS A 258 -13.07 -35.31 3.56
C HIS A 258 -12.39 -35.29 2.20
N ARG A 259 -11.11 -34.91 2.17
CA ARG A 259 -10.27 -34.85 0.99
C ARG A 259 -9.00 -35.66 1.21
N PRO A 260 -8.85 -36.81 0.55
CA PRO A 260 -7.66 -37.67 0.70
C PRO A 260 -6.37 -36.90 0.44
N GLU A 261 -6.34 -36.02 -0.57
CA GLU A 261 -5.16 -35.23 -0.93
C GLU A 261 -4.76 -34.28 0.21
N GLN A 262 -5.72 -33.77 0.97
CA GLN A 262 -5.44 -32.92 2.14
C GLN A 262 -4.79 -33.73 3.26
N VAL A 263 -5.26 -34.96 3.48
CA VAL A 263 -4.71 -35.87 4.50
C VAL A 263 -3.31 -36.32 4.10
N ASP A 264 -3.07 -36.65 2.83
CA ASP A 264 -1.76 -37.05 2.33
C ASP A 264 -0.74 -35.90 2.42
N MET A 265 -1.15 -34.66 2.11
CA MET A 265 -0.32 -33.47 2.33
C MET A 265 0.01 -33.31 3.81
N LEU A 266 -0.97 -33.44 4.70
CA LEU A 266 -0.78 -33.34 6.14
C LEU A 266 0.22 -34.35 6.67
N ARG A 267 0.15 -35.61 6.21
CA ARG A 267 1.14 -36.67 6.56
C ARG A 267 2.55 -36.29 6.13
N ALA A 268 2.70 -35.88 4.86
CA ALA A 268 4.01 -35.50 4.33
C ALA A 268 4.62 -34.27 5.05
N VAL A 269 3.81 -33.30 5.40
CA VAL A 269 4.24 -32.14 6.20
C VAL A 269 4.64 -32.55 7.61
N THR A 270 3.86 -33.44 8.25
CA THR A 270 4.15 -33.98 9.59
C THR A 270 5.48 -34.69 9.61
N ASP A 271 5.71 -35.60 8.64
CA ASP A 271 6.95 -36.36 8.51
C ASP A 271 8.16 -35.44 8.26
N SER A 272 8.01 -34.45 7.36
CA SER A 272 9.09 -33.53 7.03
C SER A 272 9.51 -32.66 8.23
N LEU A 273 8.56 -32.14 9.02
CA LEU A 273 8.86 -31.41 10.25
C LEU A 273 9.53 -32.32 11.29
N SER A 274 9.02 -33.54 11.47
CA SER A 274 9.49 -34.50 12.49
C SER A 274 10.89 -35.05 12.19
N GLN A 275 11.20 -35.25 10.91
CA GLN A 275 12.47 -35.82 10.45
C GLN A 275 13.51 -34.76 10.05
N GLY A 276 13.16 -33.51 10.09
CA GLY A 276 14.05 -32.40 9.66
C GLY A 276 14.38 -32.48 8.17
N GLN A 277 13.39 -32.75 7.32
CA GLN A 277 13.57 -32.90 5.88
C GLN A 277 12.91 -31.74 5.14
N HIS A 278 13.42 -31.44 3.94
CA HIS A 278 12.81 -30.47 3.04
C HIS A 278 11.75 -31.14 2.15
N LEU A 279 10.69 -30.39 1.78
CA LEU A 279 9.57 -30.88 1.00
C LEU A 279 9.07 -29.85 -0.02
N LEU A 280 8.91 -30.29 -1.26
CA LEU A 280 8.16 -29.56 -2.28
C LEU A 280 6.83 -30.28 -2.50
N VAL A 281 5.71 -29.62 -2.25
CA VAL A 281 4.39 -30.21 -2.43
C VAL A 281 3.52 -29.40 -3.37
N GLU A 282 3.12 -30.04 -4.48
CA GLU A 282 2.08 -29.52 -5.35
C GLU A 282 0.74 -30.13 -4.95
N ALA A 283 -0.19 -29.27 -4.53
CA ALA A 283 -1.54 -29.67 -4.17
C ALA A 283 -2.53 -28.73 -4.85
N GLY A 284 -3.39 -29.28 -5.68
CA GLY A 284 -4.34 -28.53 -6.50
C GLY A 284 -5.21 -27.54 -5.73
N THR A 285 -5.89 -26.65 -6.45
CA THR A 285 -6.87 -25.76 -5.81
C THR A 285 -8.00 -26.58 -5.17
N GLY A 286 -8.50 -26.11 -4.02
CA GLY A 286 -9.57 -26.84 -3.30
C GLY A 286 -9.11 -27.94 -2.36
N VAL A 287 -7.87 -28.41 -2.39
CA VAL A 287 -7.34 -29.41 -1.43
C VAL A 287 -7.46 -28.96 0.02
N GLY A 288 -7.39 -27.67 0.30
CA GLY A 288 -7.39 -27.17 1.69
C GLY A 288 -5.98 -27.10 2.28
N LYS A 289 -4.99 -26.71 1.47
CA LYS A 289 -3.56 -26.60 1.83
C LYS A 289 -3.31 -25.95 3.18
N SER A 290 -4.02 -24.85 3.49
CA SER A 290 -3.77 -24.10 4.73
C SER A 290 -3.86 -24.99 5.97
N PHE A 291 -4.93 -25.75 6.14
CA PHE A 291 -5.05 -26.65 7.29
C PHE A 291 -4.12 -27.86 7.20
N ALA A 292 -3.81 -28.34 6.01
CA ALA A 292 -2.87 -29.46 5.83
C ALA A 292 -1.45 -29.14 6.33
N TYR A 293 -1.02 -27.88 6.31
CA TYR A 293 0.24 -27.49 6.92
C TYR A 293 0.11 -26.83 8.30
N LEU A 294 -1.01 -26.11 8.59
CA LEU A 294 -1.20 -25.43 9.88
C LEU A 294 -1.36 -26.42 11.05
N ILE A 295 -2.09 -27.52 10.85
CA ILE A 295 -2.32 -28.54 11.89
C ILE A 295 -0.98 -29.11 12.37
N PRO A 296 -0.15 -29.72 11.49
CA PRO A 296 1.13 -30.26 11.95
C PRO A 296 2.09 -29.21 12.45
N ALA A 297 2.11 -28.00 11.84
CA ALA A 297 2.95 -26.92 12.30
C ALA A 297 2.61 -26.48 13.73
N ALA A 298 1.32 -26.33 14.05
CA ALA A 298 0.88 -25.95 15.39
C ALA A 298 1.20 -27.00 16.44
N LEU A 299 0.90 -28.28 16.16
CA LEU A 299 1.16 -29.38 17.08
C LEU A 299 2.66 -29.57 17.31
N PHE A 300 3.46 -29.55 16.24
CA PHE A 300 4.92 -29.69 16.30
C PHE A 300 5.56 -28.54 17.08
N ALA A 301 5.14 -27.29 16.81
CA ALA A 301 5.67 -26.12 17.47
C ALA A 301 5.33 -26.10 18.97
N MET A 302 4.12 -26.51 19.35
CA MET A 302 3.72 -26.62 20.76
C MET A 302 4.44 -27.74 21.48
N GLN A 303 4.51 -28.92 20.88
CA GLN A 303 5.16 -30.10 21.48
C GLN A 303 6.64 -29.88 21.76
N ASN A 304 7.33 -29.19 20.86
CA ASN A 304 8.76 -28.93 20.92
C ASN A 304 9.13 -27.53 21.44
N ASN A 305 8.14 -26.75 21.88
CA ASN A 305 8.28 -25.35 22.29
C ASN A 305 9.12 -24.53 21.30
N THR A 306 8.99 -24.80 20.01
CA THR A 306 9.77 -24.21 18.93
C THR A 306 8.91 -23.30 18.07
N ARG A 307 9.52 -22.66 17.08
CA ARG A 307 8.86 -21.76 16.14
C ARG A 307 8.82 -22.35 14.75
N VAL A 308 7.63 -22.33 14.12
CA VAL A 308 7.45 -22.54 12.70
C VAL A 308 7.10 -21.21 12.05
N VAL A 309 7.92 -20.78 11.09
CA VAL A 309 7.66 -19.58 10.28
C VAL A 309 6.81 -19.97 9.09
N ILE A 310 5.69 -19.29 8.90
CA ILE A 310 4.79 -19.47 7.75
C ILE A 310 4.88 -18.24 6.86
N SER A 311 5.41 -18.41 5.66
CA SER A 311 5.59 -17.35 4.69
C SER A 311 4.54 -17.43 3.60
N THR A 312 3.85 -16.32 3.31
CA THR A 312 2.85 -16.20 2.24
C THR A 312 3.21 -15.10 1.25
N ASN A 313 2.61 -15.10 0.06
CA ASN A 313 2.92 -14.10 -0.95
C ASN A 313 2.33 -12.72 -0.62
N THR A 314 1.11 -12.66 -0.09
CA THR A 314 0.37 -11.39 0.08
C THR A 314 -0.01 -11.12 1.53
N ILE A 315 -0.21 -9.84 1.85
CA ILE A 315 -0.68 -9.41 3.17
C ILE A 315 -2.12 -9.91 3.44
N ASN A 316 -2.95 -10.01 2.41
CA ASN A 316 -4.31 -10.53 2.57
C ASN A 316 -4.32 -12.00 3.02
N LEU A 317 -3.40 -12.81 2.50
CA LEU A 317 -3.23 -14.19 2.96
C LEU A 317 -2.72 -14.26 4.41
N GLN A 318 -1.81 -13.36 4.81
CA GLN A 318 -1.41 -13.25 6.23
C GLN A 318 -2.62 -12.94 7.13
N ASP A 319 -3.45 -11.99 6.71
CA ASP A 319 -4.65 -11.60 7.46
C ASP A 319 -5.68 -12.74 7.51
N GLN A 320 -5.84 -13.51 6.44
CA GLN A 320 -6.69 -14.71 6.43
C GLN A 320 -6.18 -15.74 7.43
N LEU A 321 -4.90 -16.09 7.39
CA LEU A 321 -4.33 -17.06 8.32
C LEU A 321 -4.52 -16.65 9.77
N ILE A 322 -4.21 -15.40 10.14
CA ILE A 322 -4.24 -14.99 11.55
C ILE A 322 -5.65 -14.68 12.06
N LYS A 323 -6.56 -14.17 11.20
CA LYS A 323 -7.90 -13.75 11.62
C LYS A 323 -8.96 -14.84 11.48
N LYS A 324 -8.70 -15.87 10.67
CA LYS A 324 -9.65 -16.93 10.37
C LYS A 324 -9.06 -18.33 10.61
N ASP A 325 -8.04 -18.73 9.84
CA ASP A 325 -7.60 -20.12 9.82
C ASP A 325 -6.97 -20.57 11.15
N VAL A 326 -6.16 -19.73 11.80
CA VAL A 326 -5.61 -20.02 13.14
C VAL A 326 -6.68 -20.04 14.24
N PRO A 327 -7.61 -19.08 14.35
CA PRO A 327 -8.73 -19.16 15.27
C PRO A 327 -9.61 -20.41 15.08
N ASP A 328 -9.91 -20.79 13.82
CA ASP A 328 -10.66 -22.00 13.51
C ASP A 328 -9.90 -23.25 13.97
N LEU A 329 -8.58 -23.31 13.73
CA LEU A 329 -7.71 -24.38 14.22
C LEU A 329 -7.72 -24.48 15.75
N GLN A 330 -7.56 -23.34 16.45
CA GLN A 330 -7.60 -23.26 17.91
C GLN A 330 -8.93 -23.78 18.48
N ALA A 331 -10.03 -23.37 17.86
CA ALA A 331 -11.37 -23.78 18.28
C ALA A 331 -11.65 -25.26 17.99
N ALA A 332 -11.28 -25.75 16.79
CA ALA A 332 -11.51 -27.14 16.39
C ALA A 332 -10.73 -28.13 17.24
N LEU A 333 -9.49 -27.79 17.63
CA LEU A 333 -8.59 -28.68 18.39
C LEU A 333 -8.47 -28.32 19.86
N ASN A 334 -9.15 -27.27 20.33
CA ASN A 334 -9.04 -26.73 21.69
C ASN A 334 -7.56 -26.46 22.07
N LEU A 335 -6.78 -25.85 21.18
CA LEU A 335 -5.36 -25.60 21.37
C LEU A 335 -5.10 -24.15 21.75
N ASP A 336 -4.17 -23.90 22.68
CA ASP A 336 -3.65 -22.57 23.00
C ASP A 336 -2.34 -22.30 22.26
N VAL A 337 -2.35 -22.45 20.93
CA VAL A 337 -1.19 -22.14 20.09
C VAL A 337 -1.00 -20.62 19.98
N ARG A 338 0.21 -20.17 20.28
CA ARG A 338 0.57 -18.75 20.16
C ARG A 338 0.93 -18.43 18.71
N ALA A 339 0.14 -17.59 18.06
CA ALA A 339 0.41 -17.14 16.70
C ALA A 339 0.58 -15.62 16.64
N ALA A 340 1.47 -15.16 15.80
CA ALA A 340 1.72 -13.74 15.55
C ALA A 340 1.98 -13.47 14.07
N VAL A 341 1.66 -12.23 13.63
CA VAL A 341 2.05 -11.71 12.32
C VAL A 341 3.15 -10.67 12.52
N LEU A 342 4.20 -10.78 11.73
CA LEU A 342 5.21 -9.73 11.62
C LEU A 342 5.27 -9.24 10.18
N LYS A 343 5.16 -7.93 10.00
CA LYS A 343 5.27 -7.24 8.71
C LYS A 343 6.54 -6.38 8.70
N GLY A 344 6.95 -5.93 7.52
CA GLY A 344 8.05 -4.97 7.40
C GLY A 344 7.74 -3.67 8.13
N ARG A 345 8.78 -2.97 8.59
CA ARG A 345 8.67 -1.74 9.41
C ARG A 345 7.79 -0.66 8.79
N SER A 346 7.79 -0.53 7.47
CA SER A 346 6.95 0.42 6.72
C SER A 346 5.44 0.22 6.90
N ASN A 347 5.03 -0.95 7.40
CA ASN A 347 3.62 -1.25 7.67
C ASN A 347 3.15 -0.79 9.06
N TYR A 348 4.02 -0.25 9.89
CA TYR A 348 3.66 0.18 11.25
C TYR A 348 3.84 1.68 11.42
N LEU A 349 2.88 2.33 12.09
CA LEU A 349 2.98 3.73 12.48
C LEU A 349 4.09 3.91 13.54
N CYS A 350 4.97 4.89 13.35
CA CYS A 350 5.94 5.29 14.37
C CYS A 350 5.34 6.32 15.34
N PRO A 351 5.12 6.01 16.61
CA PRO A 351 4.52 6.94 17.56
C PRO A 351 5.36 8.22 17.72
N ARG A 352 6.68 8.11 17.68
CA ARG A 352 7.61 9.25 17.79
C ARG A 352 7.45 10.23 16.64
N LYS A 353 7.47 9.72 15.40
CA LYS A 353 7.30 10.54 14.19
C LYS A 353 5.90 11.16 14.14
N PHE A 354 4.89 10.41 14.58
CA PHE A 354 3.52 10.89 14.66
C PHE A 354 3.36 11.97 15.74
N ASP A 355 3.93 11.78 16.92
CA ASP A 355 3.91 12.77 18.00
C ASP A 355 4.65 14.06 17.61
N TYR A 356 5.76 13.93 16.86
CA TYR A 356 6.46 15.08 16.29
C TYR A 356 5.57 15.86 15.31
N LEU A 357 4.88 15.20 14.39
CA LEU A 357 3.94 15.85 13.48
C LEU A 357 2.80 16.51 14.24
N ARG A 358 2.25 15.84 15.24
CA ARG A 358 1.18 16.36 16.08
C ARG A 358 1.58 17.65 16.83
N LYS A 359 2.82 17.73 17.32
CA LYS A 359 3.32 18.92 18.05
C LYS A 359 3.68 20.08 17.15
N ASN A 360 4.19 19.82 15.98
CA ASN A 360 4.67 20.86 15.06
C ASN A 360 3.61 21.30 14.03
N GLY A 361 2.46 20.62 13.98
CA GLY A 361 1.42 20.85 12.99
C GLY A 361 1.73 20.26 11.61
N ALA A 362 0.72 20.17 10.77
CA ALA A 362 0.83 19.72 9.39
C ALA A 362 1.35 20.84 8.48
N LYS A 363 2.06 20.49 7.41
CA LYS A 363 2.63 21.44 6.45
C LYS A 363 1.59 21.96 5.45
N ASP A 364 0.63 21.12 5.13
CA ASP A 364 -0.40 21.39 4.13
C ASP A 364 -1.70 20.62 4.47
N ALA A 365 -2.77 20.90 3.69
CA ALA A 365 -4.07 20.29 3.86
C ALA A 365 -4.06 18.74 3.73
N ASN A 366 -3.21 18.18 2.87
CA ASN A 366 -3.10 16.73 2.71
C ASN A 366 -2.51 16.09 3.96
N GLU A 367 -1.45 16.67 4.50
CA GLU A 367 -0.83 16.20 5.74
C GLU A 367 -1.79 16.37 6.92
N MET A 368 -2.57 17.47 6.97
CA MET A 368 -3.60 17.67 7.99
C MET A 368 -4.72 16.62 7.91
N ARG A 369 -5.20 16.31 6.70
CA ARG A 369 -6.20 15.23 6.48
C ARG A 369 -5.69 13.88 6.98
N VAL A 370 -4.45 13.51 6.64
CA VAL A 370 -3.85 12.24 7.09
C VAL A 370 -3.65 12.24 8.59
N LEU A 371 -3.25 13.37 9.20
CA LEU A 371 -3.12 13.50 10.65
C LEU A 371 -4.46 13.29 11.36
N ALA A 372 -5.53 13.95 10.89
CA ALA A 372 -6.89 13.77 11.43
C ALA A 372 -7.37 12.32 11.25
N LYS A 373 -7.15 11.73 10.05
CA LYS A 373 -7.45 10.33 9.76
C LYS A 373 -6.78 9.37 10.74
N ILE A 374 -5.49 9.55 11.02
CA ILE A 374 -4.74 8.70 11.96
C ILE A 374 -5.23 8.89 13.39
N LEU A 375 -5.52 10.12 13.83
CA LEU A 375 -6.06 10.39 15.17
C LEU A 375 -7.39 9.66 15.39
N ILE A 376 -8.28 9.68 14.41
CA ILE A 376 -9.57 8.98 14.47
C ILE A 376 -9.37 7.46 14.40
N TRP A 377 -8.52 6.98 13.49
CA TRP A 377 -8.22 5.57 13.36
C TRP A 377 -7.64 4.94 14.64
N GLN A 378 -6.77 5.65 15.34
CA GLN A 378 -6.19 5.18 16.61
C GLN A 378 -7.21 5.03 17.75
N MET A 379 -8.40 5.64 17.65
CA MET A 379 -9.46 5.44 18.65
C MET A 379 -10.05 4.03 18.59
N GLU A 380 -10.07 3.43 17.42
CA GLU A 380 -10.66 2.12 17.17
C GLU A 380 -9.61 1.01 17.07
N ASN A 381 -8.36 1.36 16.76
CA ASN A 381 -7.29 0.42 16.43
C ASN A 381 -6.02 0.69 17.22
N ASP A 382 -5.59 -0.31 17.98
CA ASP A 382 -4.31 -0.29 18.73
C ASP A 382 -3.14 -0.92 17.94
N SER A 383 -3.42 -1.56 16.79
CA SER A 383 -2.41 -2.34 16.04
C SER A 383 -1.31 -1.47 15.43
N GLY A 384 -1.66 -0.25 15.04
CA GLY A 384 -0.77 0.63 14.28
C GLY A 384 -0.42 0.11 12.88
N ASP A 385 -1.15 -0.89 12.34
CA ASP A 385 -0.90 -1.55 11.06
C ASP A 385 -1.55 -0.77 9.91
N ARG A 386 -0.75 -0.45 8.89
CA ARG A 386 -1.16 0.26 7.68
C ARG A 386 -2.37 -0.37 6.95
N ASN A 387 -2.54 -1.69 7.06
CA ASN A 387 -3.63 -2.36 6.35
C ASN A 387 -5.00 -2.11 6.96
N GLU A 388 -5.04 -1.54 8.14
CA GLU A 388 -6.26 -1.20 8.84
C GLU A 388 -6.67 0.27 8.62
N ILE A 389 -5.94 1.00 7.79
CA ILE A 389 -6.24 2.37 7.38
C ILE A 389 -6.21 2.49 5.86
N ASN A 390 -7.25 3.05 5.25
CA ASN A 390 -7.28 3.26 3.81
C ASN A 390 -6.53 4.55 3.43
N LEU A 391 -5.37 4.38 2.80
CA LEU A 391 -4.54 5.48 2.27
C LEU A 391 -4.78 5.64 0.77
N THR A 392 -5.47 6.69 0.41
CA THR A 392 -5.87 6.98 -0.97
C THR A 392 -4.78 7.73 -1.74
N GLY A 393 -4.46 7.20 -2.91
CA GLY A 393 -3.51 7.85 -3.82
C GLY A 393 -2.04 7.86 -3.36
N PRO A 394 -1.15 8.44 -4.17
CA PRO A 394 0.28 8.47 -3.89
C PRO A 394 0.67 9.42 -2.75
N VAL A 395 -0.06 10.54 -2.59
CA VAL A 395 0.25 11.58 -1.59
C VAL A 395 0.07 11.05 -0.16
N GLU A 396 -1.08 10.42 0.14
CA GLU A 396 -1.31 9.85 1.48
C GLU A 396 -0.33 8.71 1.80
N ARG A 397 0.04 7.90 0.79
CA ARG A 397 1.06 6.84 0.95
C ARG A 397 2.44 7.42 1.22
N GLU A 398 2.80 8.53 0.61
CA GLU A 398 4.06 9.22 0.88
C GLU A 398 4.10 9.80 2.30
N ILE A 399 3.00 10.42 2.75
CA ILE A 399 2.87 10.91 4.13
C ILE A 399 3.00 9.75 5.12
N TRP A 400 2.32 8.62 4.88
CA TRP A 400 2.47 7.44 5.70
C TRP A 400 3.92 6.94 5.76
N ASN A 401 4.61 6.85 4.62
CA ASN A 401 6.00 6.40 4.59
C ASN A 401 6.91 7.26 5.49
N ARG A 402 6.67 8.56 5.55
CA ARG A 402 7.38 9.47 6.48
C ARG A 402 7.04 9.20 7.95
N LEU A 403 5.80 8.77 8.23
CA LEU A 403 5.31 8.47 9.59
C LEU A 403 5.54 7.02 10.02
N SER A 404 5.91 6.14 9.09
CA SER A 404 6.13 4.73 9.37
C SER A 404 7.36 4.47 10.25
N ALA A 405 7.40 3.27 10.83
CA ALA A 405 8.52 2.81 11.64
C ALA A 405 9.76 2.42 10.80
N GLU A 406 9.77 2.75 9.52
CA GLU A 406 10.92 2.56 8.63
C GLU A 406 12.04 3.54 9.02
N ASP A 407 12.85 3.11 10.00
CA ASP A 407 13.97 3.87 10.54
C ASP A 407 14.99 2.87 11.07
N ASP A 408 16.16 2.81 10.45
CA ASP A 408 17.23 1.88 10.82
C ASP A 408 17.86 2.20 12.19
N THR A 409 17.58 3.41 12.71
CA THR A 409 18.09 3.89 14.00
C THR A 409 17.18 3.55 15.16
N CYS A 410 15.98 3.04 14.88
CA CYS A 410 15.02 2.67 15.88
C CYS A 410 15.47 1.42 16.63
N THR A 411 15.98 1.59 17.86
CA THR A 411 16.27 0.50 18.79
C THR A 411 15.08 0.22 19.70
N THR A 412 14.99 -1.01 20.21
CA THR A 412 13.97 -1.37 21.20
C THR A 412 14.08 -0.52 22.45
N GLU A 413 15.30 -0.30 22.91
CA GLU A 413 15.62 0.48 24.11
C GLU A 413 15.13 1.93 23.98
N MET A 414 15.45 2.61 22.88
CA MET A 414 15.01 3.98 22.61
C MET A 414 13.48 4.09 22.59
N CYS A 415 12.79 3.15 21.90
CA CYS A 415 11.33 3.16 21.87
C CYS A 415 10.70 2.86 23.23
N MET A 416 11.26 1.95 24.01
CA MET A 416 10.76 1.64 25.36
C MET A 416 10.95 2.82 26.29
N THR A 417 12.12 3.47 26.28
CA THR A 417 12.44 4.59 27.19
C THR A 417 11.63 5.84 26.84
N ARG A 418 11.54 6.22 25.55
CA ARG A 418 10.88 7.47 25.14
C ARG A 418 9.39 7.35 24.92
N MET A 419 8.88 6.18 24.53
CA MET A 419 7.48 5.97 24.14
C MET A 419 6.73 5.01 25.10
N GLY A 420 7.35 4.61 26.21
CA GLY A 420 6.72 3.77 27.23
C GLY A 420 6.14 2.44 26.71
N GLY A 421 6.76 1.84 25.68
CA GLY A 421 6.30 0.58 25.09
C GLY A 421 5.11 0.71 24.13
N SER A 422 4.69 1.91 23.77
CA SER A 422 3.53 2.14 22.87
C SER A 422 3.81 1.88 21.38
N CYS A 423 5.06 1.51 21.00
CA CYS A 423 5.42 1.29 19.60
C CYS A 423 4.77 0.04 19.02
N PRO A 424 3.92 0.15 17.98
CA PRO A 424 3.26 -0.99 17.33
C PRO A 424 4.24 -2.02 16.76
N PHE A 425 5.31 -1.57 16.11
CA PHE A 425 6.34 -2.46 15.56
C PHE A 425 7.05 -3.28 16.66
N GLN A 426 7.43 -2.63 17.78
CA GLN A 426 8.07 -3.35 18.88
C GLN A 426 7.13 -4.35 19.55
N ARG A 427 5.84 -4.01 19.69
CA ARG A 427 4.82 -4.96 20.18
C ARG A 427 4.68 -6.16 19.23
N ALA A 428 4.62 -5.93 17.92
CA ALA A 428 4.58 -7.01 16.93
C ALA A 428 5.85 -7.87 16.98
N LYS A 429 7.03 -7.26 17.12
CA LYS A 429 8.30 -7.98 17.26
C LYS A 429 8.34 -8.81 18.55
N GLN A 430 7.85 -8.29 19.66
CA GLN A 430 7.76 -9.04 20.91
C GLN A 430 6.76 -10.20 20.82
N ALA A 431 5.61 -9.98 20.21
CA ALA A 431 4.65 -11.05 19.93
C ALA A 431 5.27 -12.15 19.05
N ALA A 432 6.07 -11.76 18.04
CA ALA A 432 6.80 -12.68 17.18
C ALA A 432 7.85 -13.50 17.96
N GLN A 433 8.52 -12.91 18.96
CA GLN A 433 9.48 -13.62 19.82
C GLN A 433 8.83 -14.71 20.68
N ASN A 434 7.56 -14.57 20.99
CA ASN A 434 6.83 -15.49 21.86
C ASN A 434 5.91 -16.46 21.10
N ALA A 435 5.87 -16.37 19.78
CA ALA A 435 4.94 -17.12 18.93
C ALA A 435 5.48 -18.50 18.54
N HIS A 436 4.62 -19.54 18.64
CA HIS A 436 4.82 -20.86 18.03
C HIS A 436 4.68 -20.78 16.51
N LEU A 437 3.65 -20.08 15.99
CA LEU A 437 3.44 -19.83 14.58
C LEU A 437 3.72 -18.35 14.27
N LEU A 438 4.73 -18.10 13.47
CA LEU A 438 5.07 -16.76 13.02
C LEU A 438 4.75 -16.58 11.54
N ILE A 439 3.73 -15.78 11.26
CA ILE A 439 3.26 -15.53 9.90
C ILE A 439 3.96 -14.28 9.35
N VAL A 440 4.61 -14.44 8.19
CA VAL A 440 5.34 -13.36 7.49
C VAL A 440 5.00 -13.37 5.99
N ASN A 441 5.43 -12.37 5.24
CA ASN A 441 5.41 -12.47 3.79
C ASN A 441 6.78 -12.88 3.23
N HIS A 442 6.81 -13.32 1.98
CA HIS A 442 8.05 -13.75 1.30
C HIS A 442 9.12 -12.66 1.34
N ALA A 443 8.74 -11.38 1.13
CA ALA A 443 9.69 -10.27 1.15
C ALA A 443 10.39 -10.12 2.50
N LEU A 444 9.67 -10.30 3.62
CA LEU A 444 10.26 -10.19 4.97
C LEU A 444 11.14 -11.41 5.30
N LEU A 445 10.72 -12.63 4.91
CA LEU A 445 11.53 -13.84 5.04
C LEU A 445 12.85 -13.69 4.27
N LEU A 446 12.80 -13.20 3.05
CA LEU A 446 13.99 -13.00 2.22
C LEU A 446 14.86 -11.82 2.71
N SER A 447 14.25 -10.78 3.27
CA SER A 447 15.01 -9.70 3.94
C SER A 447 15.75 -10.20 5.17
N ASP A 448 15.17 -11.16 5.91
CA ASP A 448 15.85 -11.82 7.02
C ASP A 448 17.03 -12.64 6.54
N ALA A 449 16.85 -13.43 5.48
CA ALA A 449 17.90 -14.21 4.84
C ALA A 449 19.05 -13.30 4.36
N ALA A 450 18.74 -12.19 3.68
CA ALA A 450 19.74 -11.21 3.24
C ALA A 450 20.47 -10.52 4.40
N ALA A 451 19.81 -10.36 5.56
CA ALA A 451 20.38 -9.78 6.79
C ALA A 451 21.07 -10.83 7.70
N ASN A 452 21.29 -12.06 7.22
CA ASN A 452 21.85 -13.18 7.97
C ASN A 452 21.09 -13.46 9.29
N GLY A 453 19.75 -13.55 9.23
CA GLY A 453 18.87 -13.92 10.34
C GLY A 453 18.70 -12.87 11.43
N LYS A 454 18.86 -11.57 11.12
CA LYS A 454 18.78 -10.47 12.10
C LYS A 454 17.42 -9.77 12.17
N VAL A 455 16.50 -10.08 11.26
CA VAL A 455 15.20 -9.42 11.16
C VAL A 455 14.12 -10.19 11.92
N LEU A 456 14.05 -11.51 11.70
CA LEU A 456 13.12 -12.40 12.38
C LEU A 456 13.73 -12.98 13.66
N PRO A 457 12.91 -13.42 14.63
CA PRO A 457 13.38 -14.26 15.71
C PRO A 457 13.96 -15.58 15.16
N GLU A 458 14.90 -16.18 15.89
CA GLU A 458 15.54 -17.43 15.51
C GLU A 458 14.51 -18.51 15.19
N HIS A 459 14.70 -19.22 14.07
CA HIS A 459 13.80 -20.23 13.55
C HIS A 459 14.53 -21.22 12.68
N GLN A 460 14.13 -22.51 12.76
CA GLN A 460 14.71 -23.61 12.02
C GLN A 460 13.70 -24.26 11.05
N TYR A 461 12.40 -23.97 11.22
CA TYR A 461 11.31 -24.58 10.48
C TYR A 461 10.56 -23.53 9.70
N VAL A 462 10.43 -23.71 8.39
CA VAL A 462 9.81 -22.73 7.48
C VAL A 462 8.81 -23.42 6.57
N ILE A 463 7.60 -22.87 6.48
CA ILE A 463 6.59 -23.28 5.51
C ILE A 463 6.37 -22.10 4.57
N ILE A 464 6.48 -22.31 3.26
CA ILE A 464 6.32 -21.32 2.22
C ILE A 464 5.06 -21.67 1.42
N ASP A 465 4.00 -20.94 1.65
CA ASP A 465 2.74 -21.08 0.92
C ASP A 465 2.75 -20.21 -0.35
N GLU A 466 2.08 -20.65 -1.40
CA GLU A 466 2.13 -20.06 -2.75
C GLU A 466 3.58 -19.96 -3.29
N ALA A 467 4.36 -21.03 -3.08
CA ALA A 467 5.78 -21.08 -3.37
C ALA A 467 6.15 -20.88 -4.85
N HIS A 468 5.19 -20.97 -5.78
CA HIS A 468 5.39 -20.60 -7.19
C HIS A 468 5.78 -19.13 -7.38
N HIS A 469 5.59 -18.29 -6.36
CA HIS A 469 6.05 -16.91 -6.37
C HIS A 469 7.48 -16.71 -5.86
N MET A 470 8.15 -17.77 -5.33
CA MET A 470 9.46 -17.61 -4.69
C MET A 470 10.54 -17.08 -5.63
N GLU A 471 10.61 -17.56 -6.86
CA GLU A 471 11.59 -17.06 -7.85
C GLU A 471 11.46 -15.54 -8.03
N ASN A 472 10.23 -15.06 -8.24
CA ASN A 472 9.96 -13.64 -8.40
C ASN A 472 10.19 -12.86 -7.10
N ALA A 473 9.83 -13.42 -5.97
CA ALA A 473 10.03 -12.80 -4.66
C ALA A 473 11.52 -12.62 -4.33
N VAL A 474 12.33 -13.66 -4.56
CA VAL A 474 13.79 -13.61 -4.36
C VAL A 474 14.42 -12.60 -5.32
N THR A 475 14.06 -12.67 -6.61
CA THR A 475 14.53 -11.69 -7.59
C THR A 475 14.20 -10.27 -7.15
N SER A 476 12.97 -10.01 -6.74
CA SER A 476 12.52 -8.67 -6.30
C SER A 476 13.21 -8.20 -5.03
N ALA A 477 13.38 -9.09 -4.04
CA ALA A 477 14.03 -8.78 -2.77
C ALA A 477 15.51 -8.41 -2.91
N LEU A 478 16.17 -8.98 -3.93
CA LEU A 478 17.58 -8.80 -4.21
C LEU A 478 17.82 -7.82 -5.37
N SER A 479 16.77 -7.31 -5.98
CA SER A 479 16.87 -6.30 -7.03
C SER A 479 17.14 -4.93 -6.44
N PHE A 480 18.01 -4.22 -7.12
CA PHE A 480 18.26 -2.81 -6.85
C PHE A 480 17.57 -1.96 -7.91
N ARG A 481 16.99 -0.85 -7.48
CA ARG A 481 16.41 0.17 -8.36
C ARG A 481 16.88 1.54 -7.92
N LEU A 482 17.25 2.39 -8.88
CA LEU A 482 17.66 3.77 -8.66
C LEU A 482 16.96 4.68 -9.66
N THR A 483 16.27 5.68 -9.16
CA THR A 483 15.66 6.76 -9.94
C THR A 483 16.26 8.10 -9.56
N GLN A 484 16.11 9.10 -10.44
CA GLN A 484 16.48 10.48 -10.14
C GLN A 484 15.82 10.98 -8.85
N ALA A 485 14.51 10.73 -8.70
CA ALA A 485 13.73 11.16 -7.54
C ALA A 485 14.21 10.53 -6.23
N GLU A 486 14.72 9.30 -6.26
CA GLU A 486 15.30 8.64 -5.09
C GLU A 486 16.62 9.26 -4.67
N LEU A 487 17.53 9.55 -5.62
CA LEU A 487 18.78 10.28 -5.34
C LEU A 487 18.48 11.68 -4.79
N GLU A 488 17.62 12.44 -5.44
CA GLU A 488 17.23 13.79 -5.00
C GLU A 488 16.60 13.76 -3.60
N ARG A 489 15.80 12.73 -3.28
CA ARG A 489 15.23 12.54 -1.95
C ARG A 489 16.29 12.29 -0.88
N MET A 490 17.30 11.45 -1.16
CA MET A 490 18.42 11.21 -0.24
C MET A 490 19.23 12.49 0.00
N PHE A 491 19.50 13.27 -1.03
CA PHE A 491 20.18 14.57 -0.90
C PHE A 491 19.35 15.57 -0.10
N LYS A 492 18.04 15.66 -0.35
CA LYS A 492 17.14 16.53 0.40
C LYS A 492 16.98 16.11 1.86
N GLU A 493 17.04 14.81 2.17
CA GLU A 493 17.02 14.28 3.52
C GLU A 493 18.30 14.67 4.30
N LEU A 494 19.47 14.61 3.67
CA LEU A 494 20.68 15.18 4.23
C LEU A 494 20.56 16.68 4.45
N GLY A 495 19.96 17.38 3.50
CA GLY A 495 19.66 18.80 3.58
C GLY A 495 20.90 19.69 3.55
N GLY A 496 20.82 20.83 4.23
CA GLY A 496 21.90 21.82 4.33
C GLY A 496 22.13 22.29 5.75
N SER A 497 22.92 23.34 5.91
CA SER A 497 23.27 23.89 7.22
C SER A 497 22.08 24.35 8.06
N SER A 498 20.91 24.54 7.47
CA SER A 498 19.68 24.98 8.16
C SER A 498 18.51 24.00 8.03
N SER A 499 18.69 22.87 7.33
CA SER A 499 17.61 21.93 7.06
C SER A 499 18.13 20.48 6.99
N GLY A 500 17.23 19.51 7.05
CA GLY A 500 17.56 18.08 6.98
C GLY A 500 18.45 17.61 8.13
N VAL A 501 19.16 16.52 7.90
CA VAL A 501 20.04 15.90 8.90
C VAL A 501 21.18 16.83 9.30
N LEU A 502 21.83 17.49 8.33
CA LEU A 502 22.96 18.40 8.61
C LEU A 502 22.53 19.63 9.44
N GLY A 503 21.33 20.18 9.17
CA GLY A 503 20.78 21.27 9.98
C GLY A 503 20.48 20.82 11.43
N ARG A 504 19.93 19.61 11.60
CA ARG A 504 19.71 19.02 12.92
C ARG A 504 21.01 18.79 13.68
N VAL A 505 22.06 18.29 13.00
CA VAL A 505 23.40 18.13 13.60
C VAL A 505 23.85 19.45 14.25
N LEU A 506 23.74 20.57 13.54
CA LEU A 506 24.15 21.87 14.07
C LEU A 506 23.25 22.36 15.21
N THR A 507 21.94 22.15 15.10
CA THR A 507 21.00 22.60 16.13
C THR A 507 21.18 21.81 17.43
N GLU A 508 21.34 20.50 17.35
CA GLU A 508 21.43 19.62 18.52
C GLU A 508 22.82 19.70 19.20
N THR A 509 23.89 20.04 18.45
CA THR A 509 25.26 20.17 19.02
C THR A 509 25.63 21.58 19.47
N HIS A 510 24.80 22.59 19.22
CA HIS A 510 25.14 23.99 19.45
C HIS A 510 25.56 24.27 20.92
N ASN A 511 24.87 23.66 21.89
CA ASN A 511 25.13 23.83 23.33
C ASN A 511 26.07 22.77 23.90
N ALA A 512 26.37 21.72 23.17
CA ALA A 512 27.21 20.59 23.62
C ALA A 512 28.69 20.80 23.32
N LEU A 513 29.02 21.59 22.29
CA LEU A 513 30.38 21.81 21.81
C LEU A 513 30.95 23.15 22.31
N ARG A 514 32.25 23.18 22.47
CA ARG A 514 33.00 24.45 22.62
C ARG A 514 32.87 25.27 21.32
N PRO A 515 32.93 26.61 21.39
CA PRO A 515 32.77 27.45 20.21
C PRO A 515 33.73 27.13 19.05
N SER A 516 34.99 26.72 19.35
CA SER A 516 35.98 26.29 18.36
C SER A 516 35.56 25.02 17.62
N ASP A 517 35.08 24.01 18.36
CA ASP A 517 34.73 22.69 17.85
C ASP A 517 33.40 22.76 17.09
N PHE A 518 32.45 23.57 17.59
CA PHE A 518 31.23 23.90 16.87
C PHE A 518 31.52 24.62 15.55
N GLY A 519 32.50 25.56 15.53
CA GLY A 519 32.91 26.21 14.29
C GLY A 519 33.48 25.25 13.25
N LEU A 520 34.26 24.25 13.68
CA LEU A 520 34.73 23.18 12.79
C LEU A 520 33.60 22.30 12.25
N LEU A 521 32.66 21.93 13.13
CA LEU A 521 31.50 21.13 12.73
C LEU A 521 30.58 21.92 11.75
N GLN A 522 30.40 23.21 11.98
CA GLN A 522 29.69 24.12 11.08
C GLN A 522 30.38 24.19 9.71
N GLN A 523 31.71 24.28 9.67
CA GLN A 523 32.47 24.28 8.41
C GLN A 523 32.29 22.94 7.66
N LYS A 524 32.38 21.79 8.35
CA LYS A 524 32.12 20.47 7.75
C LYS A 524 30.69 20.36 7.21
N SER A 525 29.69 20.80 7.97
CA SER A 525 28.29 20.82 7.53
C SER A 525 28.07 21.71 6.31
N LYS A 526 28.69 22.89 6.26
CA LYS A 526 28.66 23.78 5.12
C LYS A 526 29.28 23.12 3.88
N ARG A 527 30.46 22.52 4.03
CA ARG A 527 31.10 21.74 2.94
C ARG A 527 30.23 20.59 2.44
N GLY A 528 29.56 19.87 3.35
CA GLY A 528 28.59 18.85 3.01
C GLY A 528 27.43 19.41 2.18
N SER A 529 26.87 20.55 2.57
CA SER A 529 25.80 21.24 1.85
C SER A 529 26.19 21.63 0.42
N GLU A 530 27.44 22.13 0.26
CA GLU A 530 27.99 22.49 -1.06
C GLU A 530 28.17 21.26 -1.95
N GLN A 531 28.64 20.14 -1.37
CA GLN A 531 28.77 18.85 -2.09
C GLN A 531 27.41 18.29 -2.48
N ILE A 532 26.41 18.35 -1.61
CA ILE A 532 25.03 17.92 -1.88
C ILE A 532 24.42 18.72 -3.04
N PHE A 533 24.53 20.05 -2.98
CA PHE A 533 24.03 20.90 -4.05
C PHE A 533 24.67 20.57 -5.41
N ARG A 534 25.98 20.33 -5.43
CA ARG A 534 26.68 19.89 -6.63
C ARG A 534 26.19 18.54 -7.13
N LEU A 535 26.03 17.57 -6.25
CA LEU A 535 25.50 16.24 -6.57
C LEU A 535 24.07 16.27 -7.11
N GLU A 536 23.20 17.15 -6.61
CA GLU A 536 21.85 17.33 -7.13
C GLU A 536 21.85 17.78 -8.60
N GLN A 537 22.74 18.72 -8.94
CA GLN A 537 22.86 19.18 -10.34
C GLN A 537 23.44 18.07 -11.23
N MET A 538 24.47 17.40 -10.76
CA MET A 538 25.10 16.30 -11.49
C MET A 538 24.15 15.12 -11.69
N ALA A 539 23.31 14.79 -10.71
CA ALA A 539 22.29 13.75 -10.83
C ALA A 539 21.25 14.08 -11.91
N LYS A 540 20.77 15.33 -11.97
CA LYS A 540 19.85 15.78 -13.04
C LYS A 540 20.48 15.65 -14.41
N GLU A 541 21.72 16.08 -14.56
CA GLU A 541 22.47 15.98 -15.80
C GLU A 541 22.72 14.53 -16.20
N PHE A 542 23.08 13.67 -15.26
CA PHE A 542 23.27 12.23 -15.48
C PHE A 542 22.00 11.55 -16.02
N PHE A 543 20.86 11.76 -15.38
CA PHE A 543 19.61 11.17 -15.87
C PHE A 543 19.17 11.76 -17.21
N LYS A 544 19.51 13.01 -17.50
CA LYS A 544 19.33 13.60 -18.83
C LYS A 544 20.22 12.91 -19.88
N ILE A 545 21.51 12.71 -19.60
CA ILE A 545 22.45 12.01 -20.50
C ILE A 545 21.94 10.59 -20.79
N ILE A 546 21.44 9.87 -19.78
CA ILE A 546 20.82 8.54 -20.01
C ILE A 546 19.57 8.65 -20.88
N SER A 547 18.74 9.66 -20.67
CA SER A 547 17.55 9.89 -21.50
C SER A 547 17.93 10.17 -22.97
N ASP A 548 18.96 10.98 -23.20
CA ASP A 548 19.49 11.29 -24.51
C ASP A 548 20.11 10.03 -25.17
N PHE A 549 20.86 9.23 -24.41
CA PHE A 549 21.37 7.93 -24.86
C PHE A 549 20.22 7.01 -25.31
N ILE A 550 19.16 6.89 -24.51
CA ILE A 550 18.00 6.08 -24.87
C ILE A 550 17.30 6.61 -26.12
N ALA A 551 17.18 7.93 -26.26
CA ALA A 551 16.58 8.55 -27.44
C ALA A 551 17.33 8.19 -28.73
N ILE A 552 18.67 8.15 -28.68
CA ILE A 552 19.52 7.70 -29.79
C ILE A 552 19.22 6.22 -30.12
N GLN A 553 19.18 5.35 -29.13
CA GLN A 553 18.97 3.92 -29.33
C GLN A 553 17.57 3.59 -29.86
N ARG A 554 16.59 4.48 -29.65
CA ARG A 554 15.20 4.29 -30.11
C ARG A 554 14.95 4.84 -31.52
N GLU A 555 15.91 5.50 -32.12
CA GLU A 555 15.80 6.07 -33.48
C GLU A 555 14.51 6.90 -33.69
N GLY A 556 14.06 7.62 -32.64
CA GLY A 556 12.86 8.47 -32.70
C GLY A 556 11.51 7.74 -32.62
N GLN A 557 11.50 6.44 -32.35
CA GLN A 557 10.23 5.71 -32.18
C GLN A 557 9.47 6.19 -30.91
N PRO A 558 8.15 6.43 -30.95
CA PRO A 558 7.37 6.86 -29.81
C PRO A 558 7.32 5.77 -28.72
N PHE A 559 7.12 6.17 -27.45
CA PHE A 559 6.91 5.23 -26.37
C PHE A 559 5.58 4.47 -26.55
N SER A 560 5.62 3.17 -26.35
CA SER A 560 4.43 2.32 -26.38
C SER A 560 3.57 2.51 -25.11
N ALA A 561 2.42 1.87 -25.07
CA ALA A 561 1.60 1.81 -23.85
C ALA A 561 2.28 1.04 -22.70
N TYR A 562 3.41 0.39 -22.95
CA TYR A 562 4.18 -0.39 -21.99
C TYR A 562 5.53 0.29 -21.69
N SER A 563 6.13 -0.04 -20.53
CA SER A 563 7.49 0.39 -20.22
C SER A 563 8.47 -0.15 -21.26
N TRP A 564 9.46 0.67 -21.61
CA TRP A 564 10.53 0.27 -22.50
C TRP A 564 11.78 -0.08 -21.68
N GLN A 565 12.46 -1.16 -22.05
CA GLN A 565 13.63 -1.65 -21.33
C GLN A 565 14.82 -1.85 -22.26
N LEU A 566 15.99 -1.40 -21.82
CA LEU A 566 17.27 -1.66 -22.45
C LEU A 566 18.16 -2.47 -21.51
N ARG A 567 18.47 -3.70 -21.89
CA ARG A 567 19.43 -4.51 -21.14
C ARG A 567 20.84 -3.96 -21.37
N VAL A 568 21.55 -3.64 -20.28
CA VAL A 568 22.92 -3.13 -20.31
C VAL A 568 23.89 -4.31 -20.37
N THR A 569 24.19 -4.73 -21.60
CA THR A 569 25.15 -5.80 -21.91
C THR A 569 26.53 -5.18 -22.23
N PRO A 570 27.62 -5.97 -22.33
CA PRO A 570 28.90 -5.46 -22.85
C PRO A 570 28.76 -4.77 -24.20
N ALA A 571 27.94 -5.30 -25.11
CA ALA A 571 27.66 -4.66 -26.40
C ALA A 571 26.90 -3.33 -26.25
N ALA A 572 25.94 -3.24 -25.33
CA ALA A 572 25.23 -1.99 -25.07
C ALA A 572 26.17 -0.86 -24.58
N ARG A 573 27.25 -1.21 -23.88
CA ARG A 573 28.25 -0.25 -23.39
C ARG A 573 29.21 0.27 -24.47
N THR A 574 29.19 -0.32 -25.65
CA THR A 574 29.96 0.19 -26.81
C THR A 574 29.12 1.05 -27.75
N LEU A 575 27.86 1.28 -27.43
CA LEU A 575 26.95 2.12 -28.22
C LEU A 575 27.28 3.61 -28.08
N GLN A 576 27.01 4.37 -29.12
CA GLN A 576 27.21 5.81 -29.13
C GLN A 576 26.50 6.51 -27.97
N GLY A 577 27.21 7.34 -27.22
CA GLY A 577 26.71 8.09 -26.06
C GLY A 577 26.84 7.38 -24.73
N TRP A 578 27.34 6.12 -24.68
CA TRP A 578 27.61 5.44 -23.42
C TRP A 578 28.81 6.01 -22.66
N ASP A 579 29.85 6.47 -23.38
CA ASP A 579 31.02 7.10 -22.79
C ASP A 579 30.65 8.31 -21.92
N ASP A 580 29.63 9.10 -22.35
CA ASP A 580 29.15 10.25 -21.60
C ASP A 580 28.48 9.82 -20.27
N VAL A 581 27.79 8.67 -20.29
CA VAL A 581 27.20 8.06 -19.07
C VAL A 581 28.31 7.65 -18.10
N GLU A 582 29.38 7.00 -18.60
CA GLU A 582 30.51 6.56 -17.78
C GLU A 582 31.27 7.76 -17.17
N ILE A 583 31.52 8.78 -17.95
CA ILE A 583 32.24 10.00 -17.49
C ILE A 583 31.43 10.72 -16.41
N MET A 584 30.15 10.94 -16.66
CA MET A 584 29.28 11.66 -15.71
C MET A 584 29.13 10.88 -14.41
N TRP A 585 28.91 9.55 -14.49
CA TRP A 585 28.81 8.74 -13.28
C TRP A 585 30.12 8.70 -12.50
N GLY A 586 31.26 8.66 -13.16
CA GLY A 586 32.61 8.75 -12.54
C GLY A 586 32.76 10.02 -11.69
N GLN A 587 32.31 11.16 -12.21
CA GLN A 587 32.36 12.44 -11.50
C GLN A 587 31.39 12.45 -10.29
N ILE A 588 30.20 11.85 -10.43
CA ILE A 588 29.23 11.67 -9.32
C ILE A 588 29.86 10.79 -8.24
N SER A 589 30.42 9.63 -8.60
CA SER A 589 31.03 8.68 -7.68
C SER A 589 32.18 9.31 -6.89
N GLU A 590 33.07 10.07 -7.52
CA GLU A 590 34.16 10.81 -6.87
C GLU A 590 33.61 11.86 -5.88
N THR A 591 32.62 12.65 -6.31
CA THR A 591 32.01 13.68 -5.44
C THR A 591 31.28 13.06 -4.27
N LEU A 592 30.60 11.92 -4.50
CA LEU A 592 29.88 11.18 -3.47
C LEU A 592 30.84 10.56 -2.45
N ALA A 593 31.98 10.03 -2.89
CA ALA A 593 33.03 9.53 -1.99
C ALA A 593 33.57 10.64 -1.07
N LEU A 594 33.76 11.85 -1.60
CA LEU A 594 34.17 13.02 -0.79
C LEU A 594 33.07 13.44 0.20
N LEU A 595 31.79 13.38 -0.20
CA LEU A 595 30.67 13.65 0.71
C LEU A 595 30.62 12.61 1.84
N LEU A 596 30.67 11.32 1.50
CA LEU A 596 30.61 10.23 2.48
C LEU A 596 31.76 10.33 3.49
N LYS A 597 32.97 10.68 3.04
CA LYS A 597 34.12 10.92 3.92
C LYS A 597 33.86 12.10 4.87
N ASN A 598 33.30 13.18 4.38
CA ASN A 598 32.97 14.34 5.22
C ASN A 598 31.87 14.02 6.23
N LEU A 599 30.85 13.23 5.85
CA LEU A 599 29.78 12.77 6.74
C LEU A 599 30.32 11.82 7.83
N ASP A 600 31.28 10.95 7.50
CA ASP A 600 31.96 10.07 8.46
C ASP A 600 32.74 10.88 9.52
N GLU A 601 33.39 11.97 9.09
CA GLU A 601 34.05 12.87 10.05
C GLU A 601 33.07 13.61 10.96
N ILE A 602 31.87 13.96 10.45
CA ILE A 602 30.77 14.52 11.26
C ILE A 602 30.28 13.46 12.26
N TYR A 603 30.04 12.24 11.79
CA TYR A 603 29.59 11.13 12.61
C TYR A 603 30.54 10.83 13.77
N LYS A 604 31.85 10.82 13.53
CA LYS A 604 32.89 10.63 14.56
C LYS A 604 32.81 11.71 15.64
N THR A 605 32.63 12.97 15.24
CA THR A 605 32.47 14.06 16.21
C THR A 605 31.22 13.87 17.09
N LEU A 606 30.11 13.40 16.49
CA LEU A 606 28.88 13.08 17.25
C LEU A 606 29.07 11.88 18.17
N ALA A 607 29.82 10.86 17.74
CA ALA A 607 30.12 9.67 18.53
C ALA A 607 30.96 9.99 19.77
N ASP A 608 31.92 10.89 19.62
CA ASP A 608 32.72 11.38 20.76
C ASP A 608 31.86 12.11 21.77
N LEU A 609 30.99 13.01 21.32
CA LEU A 609 30.03 13.72 22.21
C LEU A 609 29.06 12.77 22.91
N ARG A 610 28.57 11.75 22.20
CA ARG A 610 27.71 10.72 22.81
C ARG A 610 28.45 9.97 23.91
N ALA A 611 29.73 9.66 23.71
CA ALA A 611 30.56 9.03 24.74
C ALA A 611 30.79 9.93 25.97
N GLU A 612 30.69 11.25 25.82
CA GLU A 612 30.75 12.26 26.90
C GLU A 612 29.40 12.45 27.63
N GLY A 613 28.32 11.74 27.20
CA GLY A 613 27.00 11.72 27.87
C GLY A 613 25.88 12.43 27.14
N HIS A 614 26.07 12.86 25.91
CA HIS A 614 25.04 13.48 25.05
C HIS A 614 24.19 12.43 24.30
N GLU A 615 23.33 11.72 25.06
CA GLU A 615 22.48 10.65 24.48
C GLU A 615 21.41 11.18 23.49
N GLU A 616 21.06 12.47 23.58
CA GLU A 616 20.12 13.13 22.66
C GLU A 616 20.59 13.12 21.19
N LEU A 617 21.88 12.95 20.93
CA LEU A 617 22.45 12.92 19.58
C LEU A 617 22.23 11.58 18.84
N GLU A 618 21.74 10.55 19.54
CA GLU A 618 21.55 9.22 18.95
C GLU A 618 20.59 9.24 17.74
N ASP A 619 19.54 10.05 17.79
CA ASP A 619 18.57 10.16 16.70
C ASP A 619 19.15 10.76 15.43
N VAL A 620 19.98 11.80 15.57
CA VAL A 620 20.61 12.45 14.41
C VAL A 620 21.74 11.62 13.85
N MET A 621 22.50 10.95 14.71
CA MET A 621 23.55 10.00 14.29
C MET A 621 22.98 8.87 13.46
N GLY A 622 21.88 8.31 13.89
CA GLY A 622 21.23 7.24 13.20
C GLY A 622 20.62 7.68 11.86
N SER A 623 19.98 8.85 11.79
CA SER A 623 19.51 9.42 10.53
C SER A 623 20.67 9.62 9.55
N LEU A 624 21.82 10.09 10.04
CA LEU A 624 23.03 10.27 9.24
C LEU A 624 23.55 8.94 8.69
N THR A 625 23.66 7.92 9.54
CA THR A 625 24.14 6.58 9.17
C THR A 625 23.21 5.93 8.12
N THR A 626 21.90 6.07 8.28
CA THR A 626 20.90 5.53 7.33
C THR A 626 21.08 6.12 5.93
N VAL A 627 21.21 7.44 5.83
CA VAL A 627 21.38 8.08 4.51
C VAL A 627 22.75 7.75 3.92
N MET A 628 23.82 7.71 4.73
CA MET A 628 25.15 7.31 4.26
C MET A 628 25.13 5.89 3.68
N ARG A 629 24.52 4.93 4.37
CA ARG A 629 24.39 3.55 3.88
C ARG A 629 23.64 3.49 2.56
N ARG A 630 22.48 4.15 2.44
CA ARG A 630 21.66 4.19 1.22
C ARG A 630 22.41 4.81 0.04
N LEU A 631 23.18 5.86 0.27
CA LEU A 631 24.02 6.47 -0.75
C LEU A 631 25.17 5.54 -1.19
N THR A 632 25.77 4.80 -0.24
CA THR A 632 26.81 3.82 -0.55
C THR A 632 26.27 2.65 -1.38
N GLU A 633 25.08 2.14 -1.02
CA GLU A 633 24.39 1.09 -1.78
C GLU A 633 24.02 1.55 -3.20
N ALA A 634 23.53 2.79 -3.33
CA ALA A 634 23.19 3.37 -4.62
C ALA A 634 24.44 3.56 -5.52
N GLU A 635 25.52 4.03 -4.93
CA GLU A 635 26.81 4.17 -5.64
C GLU A 635 27.34 2.81 -6.11
N ALA A 636 27.40 1.82 -5.22
CA ALA A 636 27.93 0.50 -5.54
C ALA A 636 27.12 -0.19 -6.66
N ALA A 637 25.80 -0.12 -6.61
CA ALA A 637 24.92 -0.73 -7.61
C ALA A 637 25.02 -0.03 -8.99
N ALA A 638 25.02 1.29 -9.00
CA ALA A 638 25.15 2.04 -10.25
C ALA A 638 26.59 1.91 -10.84
N SER A 639 27.63 1.95 -10.02
CA SER A 639 29.02 1.69 -10.46
C SER A 639 29.20 0.25 -10.97
N GLY A 640 28.52 -0.73 -10.36
CA GLY A 640 28.42 -2.09 -10.86
C GLY A 640 27.82 -2.15 -12.26
N MET A 641 26.73 -1.43 -12.51
CA MET A 641 26.09 -1.35 -13.82
C MET A 641 26.96 -0.67 -14.87
N ILE A 642 27.62 0.44 -14.51
CA ILE A 642 28.25 1.35 -15.46
C ILE A 642 29.72 0.97 -15.70
N HIS A 643 30.51 0.79 -14.64
CA HIS A 643 31.95 0.59 -14.73
C HIS A 643 32.41 -0.86 -14.56
N LYS A 644 31.85 -1.60 -13.61
CA LYS A 644 32.32 -2.92 -13.17
C LYS A 644 31.23 -3.96 -13.09
N PRO A 645 30.64 -4.38 -14.24
CA PRO A 645 29.55 -5.32 -14.24
C PRO A 645 29.94 -6.68 -13.66
N SER A 646 29.12 -7.21 -12.78
CA SER A 646 29.21 -8.59 -12.32
C SER A 646 28.62 -9.55 -13.37
N ALA A 647 29.24 -10.72 -13.55
CA ALA A 647 28.72 -11.76 -14.43
C ALA A 647 27.42 -12.39 -13.90
N ASP A 648 27.18 -12.32 -12.59
CA ASP A 648 26.02 -12.90 -11.92
C ASP A 648 24.87 -11.91 -11.73
N THR A 649 24.94 -10.73 -12.35
CA THR A 649 23.92 -9.68 -12.22
C THR A 649 23.45 -9.21 -13.59
N ILE A 650 22.15 -9.11 -13.74
CA ILE A 650 21.51 -8.53 -14.91
C ILE A 650 21.27 -7.05 -14.62
N TYR A 651 21.68 -6.21 -15.58
CA TYR A 651 21.48 -4.77 -15.52
C TYR A 651 20.58 -4.30 -16.65
N TRP A 652 19.62 -3.40 -16.34
CA TRP A 652 18.79 -2.79 -17.38
C TRP A 652 18.36 -1.37 -17.00
N ILE A 653 18.09 -0.59 -18.01
CA ILE A 653 17.47 0.73 -17.89
C ILE A 653 16.00 0.57 -18.29
N GLU A 654 15.09 1.09 -17.46
CA GLU A 654 13.66 1.06 -17.73
C GLU A 654 13.10 2.49 -17.82
N VAL A 655 12.23 2.72 -18.82
CA VAL A 655 11.52 3.97 -19.02
C VAL A 655 10.03 3.69 -18.99
N ASN A 656 9.28 4.48 -18.22
CA ASN A 656 7.83 4.32 -18.13
C ASN A 656 7.11 4.64 -19.46
N PRO A 657 5.85 4.21 -19.65
CA PRO A 657 5.12 4.38 -20.92
C PRO A 657 4.99 5.83 -21.41
N ARG A 658 5.08 6.81 -20.50
CA ARG A 658 5.03 8.24 -20.85
C ARG A 658 6.40 8.83 -21.17
N GLY A 659 7.48 8.07 -20.98
CA GLY A 659 8.84 8.58 -21.19
C GLY A 659 9.35 9.56 -20.11
N GLU A 660 8.58 9.77 -19.05
CA GLU A 660 8.85 10.78 -18.03
C GLU A 660 9.72 10.28 -16.86
N ARG A 661 9.76 8.97 -16.64
CA ARG A 661 10.48 8.38 -15.50
C ARG A 661 11.40 7.27 -15.97
N LEU A 662 12.66 7.42 -15.59
CA LEU A 662 13.75 6.50 -15.90
C LEU A 662 14.24 5.86 -14.61
N SER A 663 14.54 4.56 -14.65
CA SER A 663 15.17 3.83 -13.55
C SER A 663 16.33 2.97 -14.04
N LEU A 664 17.40 2.93 -13.25
CA LEU A 664 18.49 1.96 -13.34
C LEU A 664 18.16 0.78 -12.46
N ASN A 665 18.26 -0.43 -13.00
CA ASN A 665 17.86 -1.63 -12.29
C ASN A 665 18.94 -2.69 -12.38
N ALA A 666 19.13 -3.42 -11.28
CA ALA A 666 20.03 -4.57 -11.20
C ALA A 666 19.33 -5.72 -10.48
N ALA A 667 19.47 -6.94 -10.97
CA ALA A 667 18.95 -8.14 -10.34
C ALA A 667 19.94 -9.29 -10.48
N PRO A 668 19.98 -10.23 -9.53
CA PRO A 668 20.81 -11.42 -9.66
C PRO A 668 20.37 -12.27 -10.86
N LEU A 669 21.33 -12.80 -11.60
CA LEU A 669 21.07 -13.70 -12.74
C LEU A 669 20.48 -15.03 -12.28
N ARG A 670 20.87 -15.50 -11.10
CA ARG A 670 20.40 -16.76 -10.52
C ARG A 670 20.06 -16.54 -9.06
N VAL A 671 18.89 -16.98 -8.67
CA VAL A 671 18.39 -16.90 -7.30
C VAL A 671 18.78 -18.13 -6.46
N GLY A 672 19.01 -19.26 -7.11
CA GLY A 672 19.30 -20.56 -6.48
C GLY A 672 20.39 -20.54 -5.42
N PRO A 673 21.59 -19.99 -5.67
CA PRO A 673 22.67 -19.97 -4.68
C PRO A 673 22.31 -19.29 -3.36
N LEU A 674 21.45 -18.26 -3.40
CA LEU A 674 21.00 -17.54 -2.18
C LEU A 674 19.94 -18.31 -1.44
N VAL A 675 18.99 -18.92 -2.17
CA VAL A 675 17.98 -19.82 -1.59
C VAL A 675 18.66 -21.04 -0.97
N GLN A 676 19.64 -21.62 -1.65
CA GLN A 676 20.42 -22.74 -1.14
C GLN A 676 21.11 -22.41 0.18
N LYS A 677 21.86 -21.30 0.21
CA LYS A 677 22.58 -20.88 1.40
C LYS A 677 21.65 -20.63 2.58
N HIS A 678 20.61 -19.81 2.40
CA HIS A 678 19.81 -19.26 3.51
C HIS A 678 18.54 -20.02 3.84
N LEU A 679 18.07 -20.91 2.94
CA LEU A 679 16.91 -21.75 3.23
C LEU A 679 17.32 -23.23 3.34
N TRP A 680 17.91 -23.83 2.31
CA TRP A 680 18.19 -25.27 2.34
C TRP A 680 19.29 -25.65 3.35
N HIS A 681 20.39 -24.88 3.43
CA HIS A 681 21.53 -25.23 4.31
C HIS A 681 21.40 -24.70 5.75
N GLU A 682 20.72 -23.57 5.96
CA GLU A 682 20.61 -22.96 7.28
C GLU A 682 19.38 -23.40 8.08
N LYS A 683 18.36 -23.97 7.43
CA LYS A 683 17.13 -24.41 8.08
C LYS A 683 17.04 -25.93 8.16
N THR A 684 16.49 -26.42 9.27
CA THR A 684 16.30 -27.87 9.49
C THR A 684 15.22 -28.42 8.57
N SER A 685 14.11 -27.72 8.38
CA SER A 685 13.05 -28.15 7.46
C SER A 685 12.43 -26.92 6.76
N VAL A 686 12.35 -27.03 5.44
CA VAL A 686 11.68 -26.06 4.58
C VAL A 686 10.64 -26.80 3.75
N ILE A 687 9.39 -26.40 3.87
CA ILE A 687 8.26 -26.97 3.15
C ILE A 687 7.72 -25.92 2.19
N MET A 688 7.78 -26.17 0.89
CA MET A 688 7.22 -25.31 -0.14
C MET A 688 5.93 -25.92 -0.68
N ALA A 689 4.82 -25.20 -0.52
CA ALA A 689 3.50 -25.64 -0.96
C ALA A 689 2.91 -24.65 -1.99
N SER A 690 2.30 -25.19 -3.03
CA SER A 690 1.54 -24.40 -3.99
C SER A 690 0.56 -25.28 -4.79
N ALA A 691 -0.35 -24.63 -5.53
CA ALA A 691 -1.21 -25.32 -6.49
C ALA A 691 -0.50 -25.66 -7.81
N THR A 692 0.62 -25.00 -8.11
CA THR A 692 1.34 -25.12 -9.38
C THR A 692 2.85 -24.99 -9.14
N LEU A 693 3.54 -26.12 -8.98
CA LEU A 693 5.01 -26.18 -8.83
C LEU A 693 5.64 -26.98 -9.95
N THR A 694 4.88 -27.87 -10.58
CA THR A 694 5.38 -28.74 -11.64
C THR A 694 5.16 -28.14 -13.04
N THR A 695 6.01 -28.56 -13.95
CA THR A 695 5.80 -28.37 -15.38
C THR A 695 5.56 -29.74 -15.99
N HIS A 696 4.35 -29.99 -16.50
CA HIS A 696 3.93 -31.33 -16.97
C HIS A 696 4.11 -32.47 -15.94
N GLY A 697 3.90 -32.17 -14.65
CA GLY A 697 4.04 -33.14 -13.56
C GLY A 697 5.50 -33.35 -13.07
N ASP A 698 6.45 -32.52 -13.54
CA ASP A 698 7.86 -32.63 -13.21
C ASP A 698 8.34 -31.41 -12.41
N PHE A 699 9.00 -31.60 -11.29
CA PHE A 699 9.59 -30.57 -10.43
C PHE A 699 10.96 -30.08 -10.90
N THR A 700 11.55 -30.65 -11.94
CA THR A 700 12.94 -30.35 -12.39
C THR A 700 13.19 -28.84 -12.58
N TYR A 701 12.23 -28.10 -13.13
CA TYR A 701 12.37 -26.66 -13.31
C TYR A 701 12.57 -25.93 -11.96
N LEU A 702 11.72 -26.20 -10.99
CA LEU A 702 11.76 -25.56 -9.68
C LEU A 702 13.02 -25.96 -8.90
N ILE A 703 13.36 -27.26 -8.93
CA ILE A 703 14.57 -27.80 -8.28
C ILE A 703 15.81 -27.09 -8.82
N ASN A 704 15.95 -27.00 -10.14
CA ASN A 704 17.11 -26.33 -10.77
C ASN A 704 17.13 -24.82 -10.52
N THR A 705 15.95 -24.17 -10.43
CA THR A 705 15.86 -22.73 -10.22
C THR A 705 16.20 -22.33 -8.79
N LEU A 706 15.73 -23.10 -7.81
CA LEU A 706 15.88 -22.81 -6.38
C LEU A 706 17.00 -23.66 -5.71
N PHE A 707 17.69 -24.52 -6.46
CA PHE A 707 18.73 -25.45 -5.96
C PHE A 707 18.21 -26.32 -4.82
N ALA A 708 17.06 -26.98 -5.07
CA ALA A 708 16.30 -27.76 -4.11
C ALA A 708 16.54 -29.29 -4.25
N GLU A 709 17.76 -29.70 -4.60
CA GLU A 709 18.10 -31.09 -4.90
C GLU A 709 17.90 -32.03 -3.70
N GLU A 710 18.00 -31.52 -2.47
CA GLU A 710 17.84 -32.29 -1.24
C GLU A 710 16.37 -32.41 -0.77
N ALA A 711 15.44 -31.75 -1.46
CA ALA A 711 14.04 -31.75 -1.06
C ALA A 711 13.28 -32.99 -1.61
N ASN A 712 12.47 -33.59 -0.77
CA ASN A 712 11.49 -34.59 -1.18
C ASN A 712 10.40 -33.89 -2.04
N VAL A 713 9.79 -34.63 -2.96
CA VAL A 713 8.74 -34.09 -3.82
C VAL A 713 7.44 -34.88 -3.65
N LEU A 714 6.31 -34.18 -3.66
CA LEU A 714 4.98 -34.74 -3.60
C LEU A 714 4.05 -33.98 -4.54
N SER A 715 3.43 -34.68 -5.47
CA SER A 715 2.39 -34.12 -6.35
C SER A 715 1.05 -34.74 -6.00
N LEU A 716 0.10 -33.94 -5.60
CA LEU A 716 -1.26 -34.31 -5.26
C LEU A 716 -2.22 -33.73 -6.29
N GLY A 717 -3.21 -34.51 -6.66
CA GLY A 717 -4.24 -34.05 -7.60
C GLY A 717 -5.14 -32.94 -7.05
N SER A 718 -6.24 -32.75 -7.73
CA SER A 718 -7.33 -31.88 -7.28
C SER A 718 -8.47 -32.77 -6.75
N PRO A 719 -9.18 -32.37 -5.69
CA PRO A 719 -10.34 -33.08 -5.18
C PRO A 719 -11.57 -32.94 -6.12
N PHE A 720 -11.48 -32.09 -7.12
CA PHE A 720 -12.57 -31.85 -8.06
C PHE A 720 -12.51 -32.81 -9.25
N ASP A 721 -13.62 -33.51 -9.52
CA ASP A 721 -13.81 -34.24 -10.75
C ASP A 721 -14.18 -33.25 -11.89
N TYR A 722 -13.16 -32.77 -12.59
CA TYR A 722 -13.35 -31.81 -13.69
C TYR A 722 -14.06 -32.44 -14.90
N GLU A 723 -13.96 -33.75 -15.11
CA GLU A 723 -14.61 -34.43 -16.25
C GLU A 723 -16.14 -34.39 -16.14
N SER A 724 -16.65 -34.57 -14.90
CA SER A 724 -18.10 -34.51 -14.67
C SER A 724 -18.63 -33.12 -14.29
N SER A 725 -17.78 -32.24 -13.72
CA SER A 725 -18.21 -30.96 -13.13
C SER A 725 -17.88 -29.74 -13.96
N ALA A 726 -17.06 -29.88 -15.01
CA ALA A 726 -16.65 -28.76 -15.86
C ALA A 726 -17.13 -28.92 -17.30
N LEU A 727 -17.65 -27.82 -17.87
CA LEU A 727 -17.99 -27.70 -19.28
C LEU A 727 -17.07 -26.66 -19.93
N LEU A 728 -16.20 -27.11 -20.82
CA LEU A 728 -15.43 -26.22 -21.67
C LEU A 728 -16.23 -25.81 -22.89
N TYR A 729 -16.62 -24.53 -22.97
CA TYR A 729 -17.26 -23.94 -24.14
C TYR A 729 -16.25 -23.09 -24.92
N VAL A 730 -16.03 -23.41 -26.18
CA VAL A 730 -15.17 -22.65 -27.09
C VAL A 730 -15.99 -22.06 -28.21
N ALA A 731 -16.06 -20.71 -28.24
CA ALA A 731 -16.76 -20.00 -29.32
C ALA A 731 -15.86 -19.95 -30.56
N ASN A 732 -16.21 -20.73 -31.59
CA ASN A 732 -15.44 -20.80 -32.84
C ASN A 732 -15.80 -19.72 -33.86
N ASP A 733 -16.87 -18.97 -33.61
CA ASP A 733 -17.43 -17.90 -34.48
C ASP A 733 -17.02 -16.48 -33.99
N MET A 734 -16.12 -16.39 -33.03
CA MET A 734 -15.60 -15.10 -32.61
C MET A 734 -14.69 -14.50 -33.69
N PRO A 735 -14.86 -13.21 -34.02
CA PRO A 735 -13.93 -12.51 -34.90
C PRO A 735 -12.50 -12.51 -34.31
N GLU A 736 -11.52 -12.35 -35.19
CA GLU A 736 -10.13 -12.13 -34.75
C GLU A 736 -10.02 -10.90 -33.82
N PRO A 737 -9.16 -10.92 -32.78
CA PRO A 737 -9.04 -9.83 -31.82
C PRO A 737 -8.78 -8.44 -32.41
N ASN A 738 -8.16 -8.36 -33.60
CA ASN A 738 -7.89 -7.13 -34.35
C ASN A 738 -9.01 -6.71 -35.28
N ALA A 739 -10.08 -7.49 -35.38
CA ALA A 739 -11.21 -7.18 -36.28
C ALA A 739 -12.05 -6.01 -35.69
N PRO A 740 -12.54 -5.08 -36.55
CA PRO A 740 -13.29 -3.91 -36.10
C PRO A 740 -14.54 -4.23 -35.25
N ASN A 741 -15.16 -5.37 -35.47
CA ASN A 741 -16.38 -5.82 -34.81
C ASN A 741 -16.11 -6.74 -33.59
N TYR A 742 -14.84 -7.07 -33.28
CA TYR A 742 -14.50 -7.98 -32.20
C TYR A 742 -15.10 -7.54 -30.84
N GLN A 743 -14.93 -6.28 -30.49
CA GLN A 743 -15.44 -5.75 -29.21
C GLN A 743 -16.96 -5.87 -29.08
N GLN A 744 -17.71 -5.60 -30.18
CA GLN A 744 -19.17 -5.68 -30.17
C GLN A 744 -19.66 -7.12 -29.97
N VAL A 745 -18.98 -8.08 -30.63
CA VAL A 745 -19.30 -9.50 -30.47
C VAL A 745 -18.96 -9.97 -29.06
N LEU A 746 -17.80 -9.61 -28.56
CA LEU A 746 -17.39 -9.91 -27.19
C LEU A 746 -18.42 -9.40 -26.16
N ASP A 747 -18.81 -8.13 -26.24
CA ASP A 747 -19.76 -7.51 -25.31
C ASP A 747 -21.10 -8.25 -25.33
N ARG A 748 -21.63 -8.60 -26.53
CA ARG A 748 -22.87 -9.37 -26.65
C ARG A 748 -22.76 -10.76 -26.06
N THR A 749 -21.63 -11.43 -26.29
CA THR A 749 -21.38 -12.78 -25.77
C THR A 749 -21.34 -12.77 -24.27
N LEU A 750 -20.62 -11.80 -23.68
CA LEU A 750 -20.52 -11.66 -22.23
C LEU A 750 -21.87 -11.33 -21.59
N ILE A 751 -22.66 -10.44 -22.19
CA ILE A 751 -24.02 -10.14 -21.70
C ILE A 751 -24.89 -11.39 -21.72
N ALA A 752 -24.86 -12.15 -22.83
CA ALA A 752 -25.66 -13.37 -22.98
C ALA A 752 -25.22 -14.43 -21.93
N THR A 753 -23.92 -14.61 -21.74
CA THR A 753 -23.36 -15.55 -20.76
C THR A 753 -23.70 -15.14 -19.33
N ALA A 754 -23.58 -13.84 -19.00
CA ALA A 754 -23.92 -13.34 -17.66
C ALA A 754 -25.41 -13.55 -17.33
N LYS A 755 -26.31 -13.34 -18.30
CA LYS A 755 -27.74 -13.65 -18.15
C LYS A 755 -27.99 -15.15 -17.93
N ALA A 756 -27.33 -16.00 -18.72
CA ALA A 756 -27.47 -17.46 -18.62
C ALA A 756 -26.98 -18.01 -17.27
N THR A 757 -25.94 -17.41 -16.70
CA THR A 757 -25.33 -17.83 -15.42
C THR A 757 -25.91 -17.11 -14.21
N GLY A 758 -26.91 -16.21 -14.41
CA GLY A 758 -27.45 -15.37 -13.35
C GLY A 758 -26.41 -14.48 -12.67
N GLY A 759 -25.46 -13.94 -13.46
CA GLY A 759 -24.38 -13.07 -12.99
C GLY A 759 -23.21 -13.78 -12.28
N ARG A 760 -23.24 -15.10 -12.14
CA ARG A 760 -22.14 -15.90 -11.54
C ARG A 760 -21.03 -16.12 -12.54
N MET A 761 -20.29 -15.06 -12.86
CA MET A 761 -19.28 -15.07 -13.92
C MET A 761 -18.05 -14.29 -13.51
N LEU A 762 -16.86 -14.89 -13.73
CA LEU A 762 -15.57 -14.19 -13.65
C LEU A 762 -15.00 -14.08 -15.06
N VAL A 763 -14.65 -12.86 -15.48
CA VAL A 763 -14.08 -12.60 -16.81
C VAL A 763 -12.62 -12.19 -16.67
N LEU A 764 -11.72 -12.93 -17.31
CA LEU A 764 -10.29 -12.66 -17.32
C LEU A 764 -9.88 -11.98 -18.62
N PHE A 765 -9.11 -10.91 -18.51
CA PHE A 765 -8.60 -10.14 -19.65
C PHE A 765 -7.08 -10.16 -19.69
N THR A 766 -6.50 -10.10 -20.87
CA THR A 766 -5.05 -9.97 -21.08
C THR A 766 -4.54 -8.53 -20.94
N SER A 767 -5.44 -7.54 -20.86
CA SER A 767 -5.06 -6.13 -20.65
C SER A 767 -6.11 -5.35 -19.87
N TYR A 768 -5.66 -4.41 -19.04
CA TYR A 768 -6.53 -3.47 -18.33
C TYR A 768 -7.35 -2.57 -19.25
N ALA A 769 -6.84 -2.25 -20.43
CA ALA A 769 -7.57 -1.45 -21.42
C ALA A 769 -8.80 -2.19 -21.93
N ALA A 770 -8.65 -3.49 -22.26
CA ALA A 770 -9.76 -4.34 -22.67
C ALA A 770 -10.77 -4.53 -21.53
N LEU A 771 -10.30 -4.78 -20.31
CA LEU A 771 -11.14 -4.90 -19.11
C LEU A 771 -12.02 -3.66 -18.94
N LYS A 772 -11.43 -2.47 -18.88
CA LYS A 772 -12.16 -1.22 -18.66
C LYS A 772 -13.16 -0.93 -19.77
N LYS A 773 -12.73 -1.11 -21.03
CA LYS A 773 -13.61 -0.88 -22.18
C LYS A 773 -14.83 -1.81 -22.16
N THR A 774 -14.61 -3.09 -21.85
CA THR A 774 -15.71 -4.07 -21.77
C THR A 774 -16.60 -3.82 -20.56
N SER A 775 -16.05 -3.56 -19.37
CA SER A 775 -16.82 -3.24 -18.16
C SER A 775 -17.77 -2.07 -18.41
N GLN A 776 -17.27 -0.97 -18.97
CA GLN A 776 -18.08 0.20 -19.31
C GLN A 776 -19.20 -0.14 -20.32
N ALA A 777 -18.92 -0.99 -21.29
CA ALA A 777 -19.89 -1.34 -22.33
C ALA A 777 -21.03 -2.23 -21.80
N ILE A 778 -20.75 -3.18 -20.89
CA ILE A 778 -21.74 -4.17 -20.44
C ILE A 778 -22.51 -3.77 -19.18
N THR A 779 -21.97 -2.86 -18.33
CA THR A 779 -22.53 -2.52 -17.03
C THR A 779 -23.99 -2.07 -17.11
N SER A 780 -24.33 -1.14 -18.00
CA SER A 780 -25.70 -0.63 -18.13
C SER A 780 -26.70 -1.68 -18.63
N ALA A 781 -26.24 -2.60 -19.48
CA ALA A 781 -27.10 -3.66 -20.02
C ALA A 781 -27.37 -4.74 -18.96
N LEU A 782 -26.38 -5.06 -18.14
CA LEU A 782 -26.49 -6.05 -17.06
C LEU A 782 -27.24 -5.51 -15.84
N ALA A 783 -27.10 -4.23 -15.54
CA ALA A 783 -27.85 -3.58 -14.46
C ALA A 783 -29.39 -3.62 -14.68
N ARG A 784 -29.85 -3.60 -15.94
CA ARG A 784 -31.29 -3.76 -16.29
C ARG A 784 -31.82 -5.16 -15.99
N GLU A 785 -30.92 -6.13 -15.79
CA GLU A 785 -31.24 -7.53 -15.47
C GLU A 785 -30.86 -7.86 -14.01
N ASP A 786 -30.68 -6.84 -13.15
CA ASP A 786 -30.31 -6.97 -11.75
C ASP A 786 -28.93 -7.64 -11.53
N ILE A 787 -28.04 -7.58 -12.53
CA ILE A 787 -26.68 -8.13 -12.45
C ILE A 787 -25.66 -7.00 -12.23
N ALA A 788 -25.00 -7.00 -11.08
CA ALA A 788 -23.94 -6.05 -10.75
C ALA A 788 -22.62 -6.44 -11.41
N VAL A 789 -21.92 -5.46 -12.00
CA VAL A 789 -20.59 -5.63 -12.58
C VAL A 789 -19.55 -5.03 -11.66
N PHE A 790 -18.55 -5.82 -11.30
CA PHE A 790 -17.39 -5.38 -10.51
C PHE A 790 -16.14 -5.48 -11.39
N GLU A 791 -15.27 -4.49 -11.32
CA GLU A 791 -14.00 -4.49 -12.05
C GLU A 791 -12.80 -4.33 -11.12
N GLN A 792 -11.68 -4.90 -11.53
CA GLN A 792 -10.40 -4.70 -10.84
C GLN A 792 -9.84 -3.30 -11.18
N ASN A 793 -9.54 -2.51 -10.15
CA ASN A 793 -8.93 -1.17 -10.30
C ASN A 793 -7.41 -1.23 -10.34
#